data_1455534e819d0580f5cdd06788c3c500
#
_entry.id   1455534e819d0580f5cdd06788c3c500
#
_cell.length_a   1.000
_cell.length_b   1.000
_cell.length_c   1.000
_cell.angle_alpha   90.00
_cell.angle_beta   90.00
_cell.angle_gamma   90.00
#
_symmetry.space_group_name_H-M   'P 1'
#
loop_
_entity.id
_entity.type
_entity.pdbx_description
1 polymer ?
#
loop_
_entity_poly.entity_id
_entity_poly.type
_entity_poly.pdbx_seq_one_letter_code
_entity_poly.pdbx_strand_id
1 'polypeptide(L)'
;MLIEIGHFSLVLALIFSVLLMVLPSIGLYQNKSSLAQLSKPLVWVQGFWITISFIILMSAFLTNDFSVKYVADNSNTQLPILFKASAVWGAHEGSLLLWVLVLSIWTIAVSLFSKRIPSDLLNLILIILGAISFGFLLFLLFTSNPFERLLIPPLEGRELNPLLQDFGLAVHPPMLYMGYVGLAVPFAFVLAALIRGQLDSTWLRWTRPWALVSWAFLTVGITLGSWWAYYELGWGGWWFWDPVENASFMPWLVATALIHSLSVSEKRGAFRQWTVLLAIGGFSLSLLGAFLVRSGVLTSVHTFATDPTRGLFILLFLFIVIGGSLVLFTWRSHLLQKSNQFSLLSRETGLLINNILLITAMFTVLLGTLYPLILDTLNLGKISVGAPYFNAVFVPIMIPGVIALAIFPFVRWKKDSVSRLTSLLRFNWIGISSLILLARFVITNNIYVLIAIGLFIWVTFHVIILLAKRIRTKSKFSFAFIGMIVAHLGIAVFVLGATVTTQLGIEKDIKMSVGESQNIAGYDFVFNGVKPHTKDNYSGFIGDISVYSGANKIAQLAPEKRYYQSGMPMTEASIDPSLARDLYVAIGEELGGGAWSVRIYYKPLVRWIWLGGLMIALGAFFAAIDRRYFVRAKS
;
A
#
# COMPACT_ATOMS: atom_id res chain seq x y z
N MET A 1 15.50 -33.79 6.37
CA MET A 1 14.99 -33.70 7.76
C MET A 1 14.57 -32.27 8.16
N LEU A 2 15.36 -31.22 7.92
CA LEU A 2 14.95 -29.84 8.28
C LEU A 2 13.71 -29.36 7.50
N ILE A 3 13.64 -29.64 6.21
CA ILE A 3 12.51 -29.24 5.33
C ILE A 3 11.21 -29.93 5.75
N GLU A 4 11.28 -31.20 6.13
CA GLU A 4 10.12 -31.96 6.63
C GLU A 4 9.59 -31.35 7.94
N ILE A 5 10.47 -30.83 8.79
CA ILE A 5 10.07 -30.07 9.99
C ILE A 5 9.36 -28.78 9.58
N GLY A 6 9.81 -28.09 8.51
CA GLY A 6 9.14 -26.91 7.97
C GLY A 6 7.71 -27.18 7.51
N HIS A 7 7.53 -28.26 6.73
CA HIS A 7 6.21 -28.71 6.30
C HIS A 7 5.33 -29.13 7.49
N PHE A 8 5.88 -29.95 8.41
CA PHE A 8 5.17 -30.38 9.61
C PHE A 8 4.74 -29.20 10.49
N SER A 9 5.56 -28.16 10.55
CA SER A 9 5.23 -26.91 11.26
C SER A 9 4.00 -26.21 10.66
N LEU A 10 3.83 -26.22 9.32
CA LEU A 10 2.59 -25.72 8.69
C LEU A 10 1.37 -26.56 9.05
N VAL A 11 1.51 -27.90 9.08
CA VAL A 11 0.44 -28.82 9.50
C VAL A 11 0.04 -28.54 10.95
N LEU A 12 1.01 -28.38 11.85
CA LEU A 12 0.74 -28.02 13.25
C LEU A 12 0.07 -26.62 13.34
N ALA A 13 0.52 -25.64 12.58
CA ALA A 13 -0.10 -24.31 12.55
C ALA A 13 -1.58 -24.40 12.11
N LEU A 14 -1.89 -25.26 11.13
CA LEU A 14 -3.27 -25.54 10.70
C LEU A 14 -4.09 -26.18 11.83
N ILE A 15 -3.56 -27.19 12.51
CA ILE A 15 -4.24 -27.84 13.65
C ILE A 15 -4.53 -26.80 14.75
N PHE A 16 -3.54 -25.98 15.11
CA PHE A 16 -3.73 -24.94 16.12
C PHE A 16 -4.71 -23.84 15.67
N SER A 17 -4.85 -23.56 14.37
CA SER A 17 -5.89 -22.65 13.88
C SER A 17 -7.29 -23.25 14.08
N VAL A 18 -7.48 -24.55 13.85
CA VAL A 18 -8.73 -25.24 14.12
C VAL A 18 -9.05 -25.23 15.62
N LEU A 19 -8.07 -25.55 16.47
CA LEU A 19 -8.24 -25.50 17.92
C LEU A 19 -8.58 -24.10 18.40
N LEU A 20 -7.98 -23.04 17.82
CA LEU A 20 -8.28 -21.64 18.11
C LEU A 20 -9.72 -21.25 17.72
N MET A 21 -10.23 -21.81 16.63
CA MET A 21 -11.62 -21.59 16.23
C MET A 21 -12.61 -22.35 17.12
N VAL A 22 -12.32 -23.61 17.44
CA VAL A 22 -13.30 -24.51 18.07
C VAL A 22 -13.35 -24.36 19.58
N LEU A 23 -12.21 -24.51 20.28
CA LEU A 23 -12.20 -24.57 21.75
C LEU A 23 -12.69 -23.26 22.41
N PRO A 24 -12.21 -22.05 22.03
CA PRO A 24 -12.73 -20.82 22.60
C PRO A 24 -14.20 -20.56 22.21
N SER A 25 -14.65 -20.99 21.01
CA SER A 25 -16.05 -20.85 20.60
C SER A 25 -16.98 -21.69 21.48
N ILE A 26 -16.60 -22.94 21.77
CA ILE A 26 -17.32 -23.80 22.72
C ILE A 26 -17.32 -23.17 24.11
N GLY A 27 -16.18 -22.61 24.53
CA GLY A 27 -16.05 -21.90 25.81
C GLY A 27 -17.00 -20.72 25.94
N LEU A 28 -17.10 -19.90 24.90
CA LEU A 28 -18.04 -18.76 24.84
C LEU A 28 -19.50 -19.22 24.83
N TYR A 29 -19.83 -20.26 24.04
CA TYR A 29 -21.19 -20.78 23.94
C TYR A 29 -21.65 -21.41 25.25
N GLN A 30 -20.80 -22.20 25.92
CA GLN A 30 -21.11 -22.89 27.17
C GLN A 30 -20.85 -22.05 28.43
N ASN A 31 -20.42 -20.79 28.28
CA ASN A 31 -19.97 -19.91 29.40
C ASN A 31 -18.85 -20.53 30.25
N LYS A 32 -17.98 -21.36 29.65
CA LYS A 32 -16.80 -21.96 30.29
C LYS A 32 -15.57 -21.08 30.08
N SER A 33 -15.24 -20.25 31.06
CA SER A 33 -14.14 -19.30 30.99
C SER A 33 -12.79 -19.94 30.73
N SER A 34 -12.53 -21.16 31.22
CA SER A 34 -11.28 -21.90 31.00
C SER A 34 -11.03 -22.21 29.54
N LEU A 35 -12.08 -22.66 28.80
CA LEU A 35 -11.97 -22.91 27.36
C LEU A 35 -11.89 -21.61 26.56
N ALA A 36 -12.68 -20.60 26.91
CA ALA A 36 -12.66 -19.31 26.21
C ALA A 36 -11.27 -18.62 26.29
N GLN A 37 -10.59 -18.74 27.42
CA GLN A 37 -9.25 -18.15 27.63
C GLN A 37 -8.12 -18.85 26.87
N LEU A 38 -8.37 -20.04 26.29
CA LEU A 38 -7.38 -20.72 25.44
C LEU A 38 -7.06 -19.97 24.15
N SER A 39 -7.88 -18.99 23.74
CA SER A 39 -7.63 -18.20 22.52
C SER A 39 -6.23 -17.59 22.49
N LYS A 40 -5.75 -17.01 23.60
CA LYS A 40 -4.43 -16.39 23.65
C LYS A 40 -3.27 -17.39 23.51
N PRO A 41 -3.15 -18.44 24.36
CA PRO A 41 -2.07 -19.41 24.21
C PRO A 41 -2.10 -20.11 22.83
N LEU A 42 -3.27 -20.39 22.27
CA LEU A 42 -3.38 -21.00 20.95
C LEU A 42 -2.85 -20.07 19.84
N VAL A 43 -3.09 -18.77 19.91
CA VAL A 43 -2.51 -17.77 19.00
C VAL A 43 -0.98 -17.80 19.06
N TRP A 44 -0.40 -17.89 20.26
CA TRP A 44 1.06 -17.91 20.42
C TRP A 44 1.68 -19.19 19.87
N VAL A 45 1.05 -20.33 20.13
CA VAL A 45 1.54 -21.62 19.63
C VAL A 45 1.41 -21.70 18.11
N GLN A 46 0.28 -21.24 17.55
CA GLN A 46 0.13 -21.15 16.10
C GLN A 46 1.20 -20.26 15.47
N GLY A 47 1.42 -19.08 16.04
CA GLY A 47 2.43 -18.13 15.56
C GLY A 47 3.85 -18.67 15.66
N PHE A 48 4.17 -19.43 16.71
CA PHE A 48 5.44 -20.11 16.85
C PHE A 48 5.70 -21.07 15.68
N TRP A 49 4.73 -21.94 15.35
CA TRP A 49 4.89 -22.90 14.26
C TRP A 49 4.97 -22.24 12.88
N ILE A 50 4.21 -21.19 12.62
CA ILE A 50 4.32 -20.40 11.38
C ILE A 50 5.71 -19.76 11.28
N THR A 51 6.24 -19.24 12.37
CA THR A 51 7.56 -18.61 12.40
C THR A 51 8.67 -19.65 12.14
N ILE A 52 8.58 -20.83 12.75
CA ILE A 52 9.53 -21.94 12.49
C ILE A 52 9.50 -22.34 11.01
N SER A 53 8.30 -22.49 10.44
CA SER A 53 8.14 -22.81 9.02
C SER A 53 8.84 -21.77 8.13
N PHE A 54 8.62 -20.48 8.41
CA PHE A 54 9.24 -19.39 7.64
C PHE A 54 10.77 -19.37 7.77
N ILE A 55 11.31 -19.57 8.98
CA ILE A 55 12.75 -19.62 9.23
C ILE A 55 13.39 -20.80 8.49
N ILE A 56 12.73 -21.95 8.46
CA ILE A 56 13.24 -23.13 7.73
C ILE A 56 13.25 -22.87 6.22
N LEU A 57 12.21 -22.27 5.66
CA LEU A 57 12.22 -21.90 4.25
C LEU A 57 13.32 -20.89 3.93
N MET A 58 13.49 -19.87 4.78
CA MET A 58 14.60 -18.91 4.68
C MET A 58 15.95 -19.61 4.69
N SER A 59 16.15 -20.56 5.62
CA SER A 59 17.38 -21.36 5.70
C SER A 59 17.63 -22.15 4.42
N ALA A 60 16.58 -22.76 3.82
CA ALA A 60 16.70 -23.51 2.58
C ALA A 60 17.22 -22.65 1.40
N PHE A 61 16.74 -21.40 1.29
CA PHE A 61 17.26 -20.44 0.30
C PHE A 61 18.71 -20.05 0.59
N LEU A 62 19.05 -19.74 1.83
CA LEU A 62 20.40 -19.31 2.20
C LEU A 62 21.44 -20.42 2.04
N THR A 63 21.04 -21.68 2.20
CA THR A 63 21.92 -22.85 2.06
C THR A 63 21.87 -23.50 0.67
N ASN A 64 21.08 -22.94 -0.27
CA ASN A 64 20.88 -23.47 -1.63
C ASN A 64 20.38 -24.92 -1.62
N ASP A 65 19.38 -25.25 -0.78
CA ASP A 65 18.79 -26.60 -0.75
C ASP A 65 17.89 -26.83 -1.98
N PHE A 66 18.50 -27.13 -3.13
CA PHE A 66 17.78 -27.36 -4.38
C PHE A 66 16.97 -28.66 -4.40
N SER A 67 16.95 -29.43 -3.33
CA SER A 67 15.98 -30.51 -3.17
C SER A 67 14.56 -30.00 -2.91
N VAL A 68 14.42 -28.72 -2.51
CA VAL A 68 13.15 -28.01 -2.41
C VAL A 68 12.85 -27.36 -3.75
N LYS A 69 11.74 -27.74 -4.39
CA LYS A 69 11.32 -27.23 -5.70
C LYS A 69 11.28 -25.70 -5.75
N TYR A 70 10.72 -25.09 -4.73
CA TYR A 70 10.59 -23.64 -4.64
C TYR A 70 11.94 -22.92 -4.63
N VAL A 71 12.95 -23.48 -3.93
CA VAL A 71 14.31 -22.95 -3.92
C VAL A 71 14.97 -23.14 -5.27
N ALA A 72 14.86 -24.35 -5.85
CA ALA A 72 15.45 -24.68 -7.15
C ALA A 72 14.89 -23.82 -8.31
N ASP A 73 13.62 -23.41 -8.21
CA ASP A 73 12.97 -22.60 -9.23
C ASP A 73 13.21 -21.08 -9.10
N ASN A 74 13.72 -20.60 -7.94
CA ASN A 74 13.81 -19.17 -7.63
C ASN A 74 15.14 -18.71 -7.01
N SER A 75 16.18 -19.54 -7.00
CA SER A 75 17.49 -19.18 -6.45
C SER A 75 18.59 -20.04 -7.05
N ASN A 76 19.81 -19.51 -7.10
CA ASN A 76 21.01 -20.23 -7.53
C ASN A 76 22.22 -19.89 -6.61
N THR A 77 23.35 -20.56 -6.85
CA THR A 77 24.55 -20.39 -6.01
C THR A 77 25.19 -19.00 -6.17
N GLN A 78 25.06 -18.36 -7.33
CA GLN A 78 25.65 -17.06 -7.65
C GLN A 78 24.80 -15.87 -7.17
N LEU A 79 23.53 -16.12 -6.79
CA LEU A 79 22.63 -15.06 -6.33
C LEU A 79 23.17 -14.42 -5.02
N PRO A 80 23.30 -13.09 -4.94
CA PRO A 80 23.73 -12.40 -3.71
C PRO A 80 22.84 -12.74 -2.51
N ILE A 81 23.44 -12.81 -1.32
CA ILE A 81 22.77 -13.26 -0.09
C ILE A 81 21.48 -12.49 0.23
N LEU A 82 21.48 -11.16 0.01
CA LEU A 82 20.29 -10.32 0.18
C LEU A 82 19.13 -10.80 -0.70
N PHE A 83 19.44 -11.13 -1.95
CA PHE A 83 18.43 -11.58 -2.91
C PHE A 83 18.03 -13.03 -2.69
N LYS A 84 18.91 -13.90 -2.15
CA LYS A 84 18.50 -15.23 -1.66
C LYS A 84 17.47 -15.10 -0.53
N ALA A 85 17.70 -14.20 0.42
CA ALA A 85 16.77 -13.95 1.50
C ALA A 85 15.43 -13.39 0.99
N SER A 86 15.46 -12.40 0.08
CA SER A 86 14.23 -11.79 -0.46
C SER A 86 13.51 -12.70 -1.47
N ALA A 87 14.20 -13.63 -2.13
CA ALA A 87 13.61 -14.63 -3.00
C ALA A 87 12.58 -15.51 -2.27
N VAL A 88 12.67 -15.63 -0.95
CA VAL A 88 11.65 -16.33 -0.13
C VAL A 88 10.25 -15.80 -0.40
N TRP A 89 10.08 -14.51 -0.65
CA TRP A 89 8.80 -13.91 -1.00
C TRP A 89 8.71 -13.43 -2.46
N GLY A 90 9.70 -13.77 -3.28
CA GLY A 90 9.75 -13.36 -4.69
C GLY A 90 8.78 -14.10 -5.60
N ALA A 91 8.25 -15.25 -5.17
CA ALA A 91 7.28 -16.02 -5.94
C ALA A 91 6.09 -16.48 -5.07
N HIS A 92 5.23 -17.31 -5.64
CA HIS A 92 3.87 -17.54 -5.14
C HIS A 92 3.82 -18.16 -3.74
N GLU A 93 4.54 -19.26 -3.52
CA GLU A 93 4.43 -20.10 -2.31
C GLU A 93 4.95 -19.36 -1.08
N GLY A 94 6.15 -18.82 -1.16
CA GLY A 94 6.77 -18.14 -0.04
C GLY A 94 6.19 -16.76 0.24
N SER A 95 5.69 -16.05 -0.79
CA SER A 95 4.98 -14.78 -0.57
C SER A 95 3.68 -14.99 0.22
N LEU A 96 3.01 -16.14 0.04
CA LEU A 96 1.83 -16.48 0.83
C LEU A 96 2.20 -16.94 2.25
N LEU A 97 3.32 -17.63 2.41
CA LEU A 97 3.84 -17.95 3.75
C LEU A 97 4.20 -16.66 4.53
N LEU A 98 4.79 -15.66 3.86
CA LEU A 98 4.98 -14.33 4.45
C LEU A 98 3.64 -13.68 4.83
N TRP A 99 2.60 -13.80 4.00
CA TRP A 99 1.24 -13.31 4.32
C TRP A 99 0.71 -13.92 5.61
N VAL A 100 0.80 -15.23 5.76
CA VAL A 100 0.35 -15.94 6.97
C VAL A 100 1.19 -15.57 8.19
N LEU A 101 2.51 -15.39 8.02
CA LEU A 101 3.40 -14.90 9.09
C LEU A 101 2.98 -13.50 9.54
N VAL A 102 2.73 -12.57 8.62
CA VAL A 102 2.27 -11.22 8.94
C VAL A 102 0.91 -11.24 9.64
N LEU A 103 -0.04 -12.09 9.19
CA LEU A 103 -1.32 -12.26 9.88
C LEU A 103 -1.14 -12.78 11.32
N SER A 104 -0.21 -13.70 11.51
CA SER A 104 0.16 -14.20 12.84
C SER A 104 0.75 -13.09 13.72
N ILE A 105 1.66 -12.27 13.18
CA ILE A 105 2.22 -11.10 13.89
C ILE A 105 1.11 -10.14 14.33
N TRP A 106 0.16 -9.82 13.45
CA TRP A 106 -1.00 -8.98 13.80
C TRP A 106 -1.87 -9.63 14.88
N THR A 107 -2.13 -10.94 14.78
CA THR A 107 -2.96 -11.67 15.76
C THR A 107 -2.31 -11.69 17.14
N ILE A 108 -0.99 -11.95 17.20
CA ILE A 108 -0.19 -11.86 18.43
C ILE A 108 -0.22 -10.44 18.99
N ALA A 109 -0.01 -9.42 18.14
CA ALA A 109 -0.06 -8.01 18.56
C ALA A 109 -1.43 -7.66 19.19
N VAL A 110 -2.53 -8.09 18.56
CA VAL A 110 -3.88 -7.92 19.13
C VAL A 110 -4.00 -8.59 20.49
N SER A 111 -3.48 -9.81 20.66
CA SER A 111 -3.52 -10.53 21.94
C SER A 111 -2.76 -9.80 23.06
N LEU A 112 -1.65 -9.11 22.70
CA LEU A 112 -0.77 -8.40 23.66
C LEU A 112 -1.28 -7.01 24.01
N PHE A 113 -1.65 -6.22 23.01
CA PHE A 113 -1.94 -4.80 23.16
C PHE A 113 -3.41 -4.49 23.44
N SER A 114 -4.29 -5.50 23.42
CA SER A 114 -5.74 -5.35 23.63
C SER A 114 -6.19 -5.67 25.06
N LYS A 115 -5.37 -5.43 26.07
CA LYS A 115 -5.66 -5.76 27.50
C LYS A 115 -6.90 -5.10 28.06
N ARG A 116 -7.44 -4.05 27.43
CA ARG A 116 -8.60 -3.27 27.90
C ARG A 116 -9.92 -3.70 27.27
N ILE A 117 -9.84 -4.57 26.28
CA ILE A 117 -11.01 -5.12 25.60
C ILE A 117 -11.61 -6.20 26.51
N PRO A 118 -12.94 -6.25 26.69
CA PRO A 118 -13.60 -7.36 27.39
C PRO A 118 -13.15 -8.71 26.82
N SER A 119 -12.89 -9.67 27.70
CA SER A 119 -12.29 -10.95 27.34
C SER A 119 -13.05 -11.70 26.26
N ASP A 120 -14.37 -11.70 26.35
CA ASP A 120 -15.25 -12.35 25.37
C ASP A 120 -15.19 -11.69 23.97
N LEU A 121 -15.13 -10.36 23.89
CA LEU A 121 -14.92 -9.65 22.63
C LEU A 121 -13.53 -9.93 22.06
N LEU A 122 -12.49 -9.90 22.90
CA LEU A 122 -11.13 -10.23 22.47
C LEU A 122 -11.04 -11.67 21.96
N ASN A 123 -11.63 -12.62 22.65
CA ASN A 123 -11.66 -14.02 22.23
C ASN A 123 -12.33 -14.17 20.85
N LEU A 124 -13.46 -13.48 20.61
CA LEU A 124 -14.13 -13.48 19.30
C LEU A 124 -13.22 -12.89 18.19
N ILE A 125 -12.51 -11.80 18.47
CA ILE A 125 -11.57 -11.21 17.52
C ILE A 125 -10.47 -12.22 17.15
N LEU A 126 -9.89 -12.89 18.15
CA LEU A 126 -8.83 -13.88 17.93
C LEU A 126 -9.35 -15.12 17.19
N ILE A 127 -10.57 -15.57 17.46
CA ILE A 127 -11.24 -16.66 16.72
C ILE A 127 -11.39 -16.28 15.24
N ILE A 128 -11.86 -15.07 14.93
CA ILE A 128 -12.05 -14.61 13.56
C ILE A 128 -10.71 -14.51 12.81
N LEU A 129 -9.68 -13.97 13.44
CA LEU A 129 -8.32 -13.92 12.87
C LEU A 129 -7.76 -15.35 12.66
N GLY A 130 -8.03 -16.26 13.60
CA GLY A 130 -7.72 -17.69 13.47
C GLY A 130 -8.42 -18.34 12.28
N ALA A 131 -9.72 -18.01 12.05
CA ALA A 131 -10.47 -18.49 10.90
C ALA A 131 -9.91 -18.01 9.55
N ILE A 132 -9.47 -16.74 9.49
CA ILE A 132 -8.78 -16.21 8.31
C ILE A 132 -7.46 -16.95 8.09
N SER A 133 -6.68 -17.15 9.17
CA SER A 133 -5.42 -17.90 9.11
C SER A 133 -5.62 -19.34 8.66
N PHE A 134 -6.68 -20.00 9.14
CA PHE A 134 -7.06 -21.35 8.71
C PHE A 134 -7.26 -21.42 7.19
N GLY A 135 -8.01 -20.49 6.60
CA GLY A 135 -8.23 -20.46 5.16
C GLY A 135 -6.93 -20.33 4.36
N PHE A 136 -6.02 -19.45 4.78
CA PHE A 136 -4.72 -19.28 4.12
C PHE A 136 -3.77 -20.47 4.36
N LEU A 137 -3.79 -21.12 5.51
CA LEU A 137 -3.00 -22.32 5.78
C LEU A 137 -3.49 -23.52 4.94
N LEU A 138 -4.81 -23.65 4.74
CA LEU A 138 -5.36 -24.63 3.78
C LEU A 138 -4.85 -24.34 2.36
N PHE A 139 -4.90 -23.08 1.93
CA PHE A 139 -4.39 -22.70 0.63
C PHE A 139 -2.91 -23.08 0.46
N LEU A 140 -2.05 -22.75 1.45
CA LEU A 140 -0.65 -23.11 1.43
C LEU A 140 -0.42 -24.61 1.30
N LEU A 141 -1.09 -25.39 2.13
CA LEU A 141 -0.85 -26.84 2.17
C LEU A 141 -1.35 -27.58 0.94
N PHE A 142 -2.47 -27.15 0.36
CA PHE A 142 -3.14 -27.88 -0.72
C PHE A 142 -2.87 -27.36 -2.12
N THR A 143 -2.52 -26.08 -2.27
CA THR A 143 -2.32 -25.46 -3.60
C THR A 143 -0.96 -24.81 -3.81
N SER A 144 -0.24 -24.49 -2.75
CA SER A 144 0.99 -23.66 -2.84
C SER A 144 2.00 -24.03 -1.76
N ASN A 145 2.34 -25.33 -1.65
CA ASN A 145 3.23 -25.82 -0.62
C ASN A 145 4.69 -25.41 -0.88
N PRO A 146 5.29 -24.53 -0.04
CA PRO A 146 6.67 -24.09 -0.24
C PRO A 146 7.74 -25.16 0.06
N PHE A 147 7.35 -26.32 0.62
CA PHE A 147 8.23 -27.42 1.01
C PHE A 147 8.13 -28.64 0.07
N GLU A 148 7.55 -28.47 -1.12
CA GLU A 148 7.50 -29.54 -2.13
C GLU A 148 8.91 -29.98 -2.51
N ARG A 149 9.14 -31.31 -2.48
CA ARG A 149 10.42 -31.92 -2.79
C ARG A 149 10.52 -32.35 -4.23
N LEU A 150 11.68 -32.15 -4.84
CA LEU A 150 12.03 -32.75 -6.12
C LEU A 150 12.55 -34.18 -5.92
N LEU A 151 12.08 -35.11 -6.74
CA LEU A 151 12.59 -36.50 -6.72
C LEU A 151 14.06 -36.57 -7.12
N ILE A 152 14.45 -35.73 -8.07
CA ILE A 152 15.82 -35.59 -8.54
C ILE A 152 16.18 -34.11 -8.41
N PRO A 153 16.93 -33.73 -7.36
CA PRO A 153 17.41 -32.36 -7.21
C PRO A 153 18.36 -31.97 -8.33
N PRO A 154 18.21 -30.77 -8.93
CA PRO A 154 19.18 -30.25 -9.89
C PRO A 154 20.51 -29.93 -9.17
N LEU A 155 21.64 -29.94 -9.93
CA LEU A 155 22.95 -29.52 -9.40
C LEU A 155 22.99 -28.00 -9.14
N GLU A 156 22.22 -27.24 -9.91
CA GLU A 156 22.11 -25.78 -9.80
C GLU A 156 20.65 -25.36 -9.91
N GLY A 157 20.26 -24.31 -9.17
CA GLY A 157 18.92 -23.74 -9.24
C GLY A 157 18.75 -22.73 -10.38
N ARG A 158 17.51 -22.38 -10.65
CA ARG A 158 17.17 -21.34 -11.63
C ARG A 158 17.40 -19.95 -11.05
N GLU A 159 17.70 -19.04 -11.94
CA GLU A 159 17.86 -17.65 -11.57
C GLU A 159 16.56 -17.04 -11.06
N LEU A 160 16.65 -16.22 -10.00
CA LEU A 160 15.56 -15.33 -9.60
C LEU A 160 15.30 -14.34 -10.75
N ASN A 161 14.03 -14.08 -11.03
CA ASN A 161 13.67 -13.07 -12.04
C ASN A 161 14.51 -11.78 -11.86
N PRO A 162 15.26 -11.35 -12.89
CA PRO A 162 16.13 -10.17 -12.78
C PRO A 162 15.49 -8.92 -12.23
N LEU A 163 14.22 -8.63 -12.58
CA LEU A 163 13.43 -7.53 -12.04
C LEU A 163 13.30 -7.55 -10.51
N LEU A 164 13.44 -8.75 -9.91
CA LEU A 164 13.31 -8.93 -8.47
C LEU A 164 14.66 -8.91 -7.75
N GLN A 165 15.78 -8.80 -8.47
CA GLN A 165 17.12 -8.70 -7.90
C GLN A 165 17.46 -7.24 -7.56
N ASP A 166 16.59 -6.63 -6.77
CA ASP A 166 16.67 -5.21 -6.37
C ASP A 166 16.30 -5.02 -4.89
N PHE A 167 16.79 -3.92 -4.31
CA PHE A 167 16.49 -3.55 -2.92
C PHE A 167 14.99 -3.29 -2.70
N GLY A 168 14.28 -2.79 -3.71
CA GLY A 168 12.84 -2.58 -3.64
C GLY A 168 12.08 -3.87 -3.35
N LEU A 169 12.46 -4.99 -3.99
CA LEU A 169 11.87 -6.30 -3.68
C LEU A 169 12.12 -6.74 -2.24
N ALA A 170 13.29 -6.44 -1.68
CA ALA A 170 13.59 -6.82 -0.31
C ALA A 170 12.68 -6.10 0.70
N VAL A 171 12.27 -4.86 0.45
CA VAL A 171 11.61 -3.99 1.43
C VAL A 171 10.13 -3.74 1.11
N HIS A 172 9.77 -3.49 -0.15
CA HIS A 172 8.41 -3.11 -0.55
C HIS A 172 7.34 -4.17 -0.22
N PRO A 173 7.46 -5.46 -0.59
CA PRO A 173 6.39 -6.43 -0.37
C PRO A 173 6.11 -6.69 1.11
N PRO A 174 7.09 -6.84 2.03
CA PRO A 174 6.82 -6.96 3.46
C PRO A 174 6.05 -5.76 4.03
N MET A 175 6.40 -4.51 3.64
CA MET A 175 5.69 -3.31 4.09
C MET A 175 4.26 -3.26 3.55
N LEU A 176 4.08 -3.62 2.28
CA LEU A 176 2.76 -3.70 1.66
C LEU A 176 1.87 -4.74 2.36
N TYR A 177 2.41 -5.93 2.66
CA TYR A 177 1.68 -6.99 3.36
C TYR A 177 1.32 -6.60 4.79
N MET A 178 2.19 -5.90 5.51
CA MET A 178 1.82 -5.35 6.82
C MET A 178 0.55 -4.48 6.74
N GLY A 179 0.38 -3.71 5.70
CA GLY A 179 -0.82 -2.92 5.48
C GLY A 179 -2.03 -3.75 5.04
N TYR A 180 -1.85 -4.54 3.99
CA TYR A 180 -2.89 -5.37 3.38
C TYR A 180 -3.53 -6.34 4.36
N VAL A 181 -2.70 -7.16 4.98
CA VAL A 181 -3.10 -8.17 5.97
C VAL A 181 -3.62 -7.51 7.24
N GLY A 182 -3.03 -6.35 7.60
CA GLY A 182 -3.45 -5.59 8.77
C GLY A 182 -4.91 -5.16 8.75
N LEU A 183 -5.52 -5.00 7.56
CA LEU A 183 -6.96 -4.70 7.43
C LEU A 183 -7.86 -5.85 7.91
N ALA A 184 -7.34 -7.06 8.08
CA ALA A 184 -8.06 -8.15 8.76
C ALA A 184 -8.38 -7.82 10.22
N VAL A 185 -7.57 -6.97 10.88
CA VAL A 185 -7.80 -6.61 12.29
C VAL A 185 -9.06 -5.76 12.47
N PRO A 186 -9.22 -4.57 11.83
CA PRO A 186 -10.48 -3.82 11.94
C PRO A 186 -11.69 -4.61 11.43
N PHE A 187 -11.53 -5.47 10.43
CA PHE A 187 -12.55 -6.41 9.98
C PHE A 187 -12.98 -7.37 11.11
N ALA A 188 -12.03 -8.02 11.78
CA ALA A 188 -12.32 -8.96 12.87
C ALA A 188 -12.99 -8.26 14.07
N PHE A 189 -12.59 -7.02 14.39
CA PHE A 189 -13.24 -6.20 15.42
C PHE A 189 -14.71 -5.95 15.10
N VAL A 190 -15.00 -5.60 13.86
CA VAL A 190 -16.38 -5.33 13.39
C VAL A 190 -17.24 -6.58 13.46
N LEU A 191 -16.75 -7.71 12.95
CA LEU A 191 -17.50 -8.96 13.00
C LEU A 191 -17.73 -9.42 14.45
N ALA A 192 -16.72 -9.33 15.31
CA ALA A 192 -16.84 -9.68 16.72
C ALA A 192 -17.90 -8.80 17.42
N ALA A 193 -17.93 -7.50 17.13
CA ALA A 193 -18.94 -6.58 17.66
C ALA A 193 -20.35 -6.92 17.17
N LEU A 194 -20.51 -7.28 15.89
CA LEU A 194 -21.79 -7.72 15.30
C LEU A 194 -22.27 -9.03 15.92
N ILE A 195 -21.39 -10.03 16.06
CA ILE A 195 -21.72 -11.34 16.69
C ILE A 195 -22.19 -11.11 18.12
N ARG A 196 -21.49 -10.30 18.89
CA ARG A 196 -21.81 -10.00 20.28
C ARG A 196 -23.09 -9.18 20.45
N GLY A 197 -23.45 -8.39 19.43
CA GLY A 197 -24.59 -7.47 19.48
C GLY A 197 -24.35 -6.22 20.34
N GLN A 198 -23.14 -5.98 20.82
CA GLN A 198 -22.75 -4.78 21.58
C GLN A 198 -22.05 -3.79 20.70
N LEU A 199 -22.79 -2.79 20.24
CA LEU A 199 -22.37 -1.82 19.23
C LEU A 199 -22.31 -0.39 19.81
N ASP A 200 -21.78 -0.25 21.04
CA ASP A 200 -21.52 1.03 21.68
C ASP A 200 -20.36 1.78 20.99
N SER A 201 -19.99 2.96 21.48
CA SER A 201 -18.86 3.73 20.90
C SER A 201 -17.48 3.20 21.32
N THR A 202 -17.42 2.25 22.24
CA THR A 202 -16.17 1.82 22.88
C THR A 202 -15.34 0.92 21.95
N TRP A 203 -16.00 -0.02 21.25
CA TRP A 203 -15.30 -0.88 20.29
C TRP A 203 -14.70 -0.07 19.13
N LEU A 204 -15.33 1.01 18.69
CA LEU A 204 -14.83 1.94 17.66
C LEU A 204 -13.49 2.57 18.07
N ARG A 205 -13.38 2.95 19.37
CA ARG A 205 -12.14 3.49 19.91
C ARG A 205 -11.02 2.46 19.91
N TRP A 206 -11.33 1.20 20.22
CA TRP A 206 -10.34 0.12 20.20
C TRP A 206 -9.91 -0.28 18.80
N THR A 207 -10.81 -0.24 17.83
CA THR A 207 -10.53 -0.56 16.42
C THR A 207 -9.63 0.47 15.74
N ARG A 208 -9.79 1.75 16.08
CA ARG A 208 -9.18 2.87 15.37
C ARG A 208 -7.65 2.84 15.28
N PRO A 209 -6.87 2.58 16.34
CA PRO A 209 -5.41 2.52 16.24
C PRO A 209 -4.95 1.40 15.30
N TRP A 210 -5.63 0.25 15.28
CA TRP A 210 -5.33 -0.85 14.36
C TRP A 210 -5.56 -0.46 12.90
N ALA A 211 -6.68 0.18 12.60
CA ALA A 211 -6.96 0.71 11.26
C ALA A 211 -5.92 1.75 10.82
N LEU A 212 -5.49 2.65 11.72
CA LEU A 212 -4.46 3.65 11.44
C LEU A 212 -3.10 3.02 11.14
N VAL A 213 -2.66 2.04 11.94
CA VAL A 213 -1.36 1.38 11.74
C VAL A 213 -1.37 0.55 10.47
N SER A 214 -2.44 -0.21 10.19
CA SER A 214 -2.59 -0.95 8.93
C SER A 214 -2.54 -0.03 7.72
N TRP A 215 -3.28 1.08 7.75
CA TRP A 215 -3.28 2.08 6.69
C TRP A 215 -1.93 2.77 6.52
N ALA A 216 -1.20 3.03 7.61
CA ALA A 216 0.14 3.60 7.57
C ALA A 216 1.12 2.67 6.85
N PHE A 217 1.13 1.38 7.20
CA PHE A 217 1.96 0.40 6.50
C PHE A 217 1.58 0.23 5.03
N LEU A 218 0.27 0.24 4.72
CA LEU A 218 -0.19 0.20 3.34
C LEU A 218 0.28 1.43 2.55
N THR A 219 0.26 2.61 3.17
CA THR A 219 0.78 3.85 2.58
C THR A 219 2.29 3.76 2.33
N VAL A 220 3.07 3.25 3.30
CA VAL A 220 4.52 3.02 3.11
C VAL A 220 4.76 2.03 1.99
N GLY A 221 4.02 0.90 1.97
CA GLY A 221 4.16 -0.12 0.93
C GLY A 221 3.87 0.44 -0.47
N ILE A 222 2.76 1.16 -0.65
CA ILE A 222 2.41 1.81 -1.92
C ILE A 222 3.48 2.83 -2.34
N THR A 223 3.96 3.65 -1.39
CA THR A 223 4.99 4.66 -1.65
C THR A 223 6.31 4.02 -2.10
N LEU A 224 6.74 2.96 -1.44
CA LEU A 224 7.96 2.23 -1.82
C LEU A 224 7.80 1.51 -3.16
N GLY A 225 6.64 0.94 -3.45
CA GLY A 225 6.36 0.32 -4.75
C GLY A 225 6.38 1.32 -5.90
N SER A 226 5.78 2.50 -5.71
CA SER A 226 5.85 3.59 -6.69
C SER A 226 7.30 4.08 -6.92
N TRP A 227 8.10 4.17 -5.85
CA TRP A 227 9.52 4.50 -5.97
C TRP A 227 10.31 3.42 -6.70
N TRP A 228 10.09 2.13 -6.38
CA TRP A 228 10.71 1.00 -7.06
C TRP A 228 10.36 0.97 -8.55
N ALA A 229 9.10 1.13 -8.92
CA ALA A 229 8.66 1.19 -10.31
C ALA A 229 9.31 2.34 -11.10
N TYR A 230 9.60 3.46 -10.44
CA TYR A 230 10.28 4.59 -11.06
C TYR A 230 11.72 4.29 -11.44
N TYR A 231 12.54 3.79 -10.52
CA TYR A 231 13.96 3.62 -10.80
C TYR A 231 14.29 2.30 -11.49
N GLU A 232 13.54 1.24 -11.20
CA GLU A 232 13.79 -0.10 -11.74
C GLU A 232 13.10 -0.33 -13.09
N LEU A 233 11.82 0.01 -13.18
CA LEU A 233 11.05 -0.19 -14.40
C LEU A 233 11.11 1.01 -15.36
N GLY A 234 11.68 2.13 -14.92
CA GLY A 234 11.71 3.37 -15.70
C GLY A 234 10.32 3.98 -15.92
N TRP A 235 9.34 3.60 -15.11
CA TRP A 235 8.00 4.15 -15.22
C TRP A 235 7.98 5.60 -14.75
N GLY A 236 7.72 6.51 -15.66
CA GLY A 236 7.77 7.93 -15.40
C GLY A 236 6.42 8.48 -14.94
N GLY A 237 6.23 8.79 -13.69
CA GLY A 237 5.01 9.40 -13.22
C GLY A 237 4.73 9.10 -11.75
N TRP A 238 3.55 9.55 -11.29
CA TRP A 238 3.16 9.36 -9.90
C TRP A 238 2.48 8.01 -9.65
N TRP A 239 1.84 7.44 -10.69
CA TRP A 239 1.12 6.17 -10.66
C TRP A 239 0.97 5.65 -12.08
N PHE A 240 1.28 4.39 -12.32
CA PHE A 240 1.23 3.82 -13.65
C PHE A 240 -0.13 3.23 -14.00
N TRP A 241 -0.99 3.07 -13.00
CA TRP A 241 -2.32 2.45 -13.13
C TRP A 241 -2.27 0.97 -13.56
N ASP A 242 -1.18 0.29 -13.26
CA ASP A 242 -1.11 -1.15 -13.41
C ASP A 242 -2.20 -1.84 -12.59
N PRO A 243 -2.86 -2.91 -13.09
CA PRO A 243 -3.92 -3.61 -12.37
C PRO A 243 -3.53 -4.08 -10.96
N VAL A 244 -2.27 -4.49 -10.75
CA VAL A 244 -1.78 -4.91 -9.42
C VAL A 244 -1.52 -3.73 -8.51
N GLU A 245 -1.00 -2.62 -9.04
CA GLU A 245 -0.91 -1.36 -8.30
C GLU A 245 -2.32 -0.91 -7.86
N ASN A 246 -3.28 -0.91 -8.77
CA ASN A 246 -4.68 -0.56 -8.49
C ASN A 246 -5.28 -1.47 -7.41
N ALA A 247 -4.95 -2.77 -7.41
CA ALA A 247 -5.38 -3.72 -6.39
C ALA A 247 -4.91 -3.30 -4.99
N SER A 248 -3.77 -2.62 -4.85
CA SER A 248 -3.31 -2.07 -3.58
C SER A 248 -3.95 -0.73 -3.22
N PHE A 249 -4.25 0.07 -4.21
CA PHE A 249 -4.80 1.41 -4.03
C PHE A 249 -6.28 1.40 -3.63
N MET A 250 -7.07 0.46 -4.14
CA MET A 250 -8.49 0.32 -3.78
C MET A 250 -8.72 0.13 -2.27
N PRO A 251 -8.10 -0.85 -1.58
CA PRO A 251 -8.24 -0.98 -0.12
C PRO A 251 -7.66 0.22 0.64
N TRP A 252 -6.66 0.93 0.11
CA TRP A 252 -6.14 2.16 0.69
C TRP A 252 -7.20 3.28 0.70
N LEU A 253 -7.95 3.47 -0.38
CA LEU A 253 -9.05 4.45 -0.48
C LEU A 253 -10.17 4.12 0.53
N VAL A 254 -10.57 2.86 0.63
CA VAL A 254 -11.59 2.41 1.57
C VAL A 254 -11.12 2.53 3.03
N ALA A 255 -9.86 2.19 3.30
CA ALA A 255 -9.28 2.35 4.63
C ALA A 255 -9.16 3.82 5.04
N THR A 256 -8.89 4.74 4.10
CA THR A 256 -8.93 6.19 4.33
C THR A 256 -10.34 6.63 4.74
N ALA A 257 -11.37 6.18 4.03
CA ALA A 257 -12.76 6.42 4.39
C ALA A 257 -13.12 5.83 5.76
N LEU A 258 -12.64 4.62 6.05
CA LEU A 258 -12.83 3.92 7.35
C LEU A 258 -12.26 4.73 8.51
N ILE A 259 -11.03 5.25 8.42
CA ILE A 259 -10.38 6.04 9.47
C ILE A 259 -11.22 7.29 9.80
N HIS A 260 -11.74 7.97 8.77
CA HIS A 260 -12.60 9.13 8.92
C HIS A 260 -13.96 8.75 9.52
N SER A 261 -14.58 7.66 9.05
CA SER A 261 -15.84 7.15 9.56
C SER A 261 -15.74 6.70 11.02
N LEU A 262 -14.66 5.99 11.40
CA LEU A 262 -14.36 5.63 12.79
C LEU A 262 -14.30 6.86 13.69
N SER A 263 -13.70 7.98 13.21
CA SER A 263 -13.63 9.22 13.98
C SER A 263 -15.00 9.86 14.25
N VAL A 264 -15.92 9.81 13.27
CA VAL A 264 -17.30 10.30 13.43
C VAL A 264 -18.09 9.37 14.34
N SER A 265 -18.02 8.08 14.10
CA SER A 265 -18.76 7.08 14.86
C SER A 265 -18.34 7.06 16.34
N GLU A 266 -17.03 7.16 16.64
CA GLU A 266 -16.51 7.26 18.01
C GLU A 266 -17.02 8.49 18.75
N LYS A 267 -16.96 9.68 18.09
CA LYS A 267 -17.24 10.97 18.76
C LYS A 267 -18.71 11.35 18.75
N ARG A 268 -19.44 10.91 17.74
CA ARG A 268 -20.80 11.39 17.44
C ARG A 268 -21.85 10.29 17.39
N GLY A 269 -21.45 9.02 17.34
CA GLY A 269 -22.35 7.88 17.16
C GLY A 269 -23.02 7.80 15.79
N ALA A 270 -22.67 8.70 14.85
CA ALA A 270 -23.13 8.67 13.47
C ALA A 270 -22.25 7.73 12.61
N PHE A 271 -22.73 7.32 11.44
CA PHE A 271 -22.03 6.50 10.44
C PHE A 271 -21.69 5.05 10.87
N ARG A 272 -22.33 4.50 11.91
CA ARG A 272 -21.99 3.16 12.41
C ARG A 272 -22.14 2.07 11.35
N GLN A 273 -23.27 2.04 10.61
CA GLN A 273 -23.48 1.09 9.53
C GLN A 273 -22.43 1.25 8.43
N TRP A 274 -22.16 2.50 8.06
CA TRP A 274 -21.15 2.85 7.07
C TRP A 274 -19.74 2.41 7.51
N THR A 275 -19.39 2.61 8.79
CA THR A 275 -18.11 2.16 9.37
C THR A 275 -17.95 0.64 9.29
N VAL A 276 -19.02 -0.10 9.56
CA VAL A 276 -19.03 -1.58 9.45
C VAL A 276 -18.80 -2.00 7.99
N LEU A 277 -19.54 -1.42 7.04
CA LEU A 277 -19.39 -1.75 5.62
C LEU A 277 -17.99 -1.38 5.09
N LEU A 278 -17.42 -0.26 5.52
CA LEU A 278 -16.07 0.13 5.14
C LEU A 278 -15.00 -0.83 5.69
N ALA A 279 -15.17 -1.35 6.90
CA ALA A 279 -14.24 -2.34 7.45
C ALA A 279 -14.33 -3.68 6.70
N ILE A 280 -15.55 -4.12 6.40
CA ILE A 280 -15.77 -5.32 5.56
C ILE A 280 -15.18 -5.09 4.17
N GLY A 281 -15.49 -3.97 3.51
CA GLY A 281 -15.01 -3.63 2.17
C GLY A 281 -13.50 -3.53 2.08
N GLY A 282 -12.83 -2.92 3.09
CA GLY A 282 -11.37 -2.78 3.11
C GLY A 282 -10.65 -4.13 3.09
N PHE A 283 -11.06 -5.06 3.93
CA PHE A 283 -10.47 -6.41 3.92
C PHE A 283 -10.91 -7.24 2.70
N SER A 284 -12.15 -7.10 2.26
CA SER A 284 -12.64 -7.74 1.04
C SER A 284 -11.82 -7.36 -0.19
N LEU A 285 -11.47 -6.07 -0.33
CA LEU A 285 -10.61 -5.59 -1.41
C LEU A 285 -9.16 -6.09 -1.25
N SER A 286 -8.66 -6.28 -0.03
CA SER A 286 -7.37 -6.95 0.19
C SER A 286 -7.39 -8.39 -0.31
N LEU A 287 -8.45 -9.15 -0.03
CA LEU A 287 -8.62 -10.51 -0.55
C LEU A 287 -8.80 -10.52 -2.07
N LEU A 288 -9.57 -9.58 -2.63
CA LEU A 288 -9.71 -9.41 -4.07
C LEU A 288 -8.36 -9.12 -4.72
N GLY A 289 -7.55 -8.25 -4.14
CA GLY A 289 -6.19 -7.97 -4.59
C GLY A 289 -5.31 -9.23 -4.56
N ALA A 290 -5.37 -10.02 -3.49
CA ALA A 290 -4.69 -11.31 -3.42
C ALA A 290 -5.14 -12.28 -4.52
N PHE A 291 -6.43 -12.31 -4.86
CA PHE A 291 -6.96 -13.07 -6.00
C PHE A 291 -6.39 -12.57 -7.33
N LEU A 292 -6.50 -11.28 -7.61
CA LEU A 292 -6.06 -10.70 -8.88
C LEU A 292 -4.59 -10.96 -9.17
N VAL A 293 -3.73 -10.83 -8.16
CA VAL A 293 -2.28 -11.07 -8.30
C VAL A 293 -1.96 -12.56 -8.49
N ARG A 294 -2.69 -13.46 -7.83
CA ARG A 294 -2.31 -14.89 -7.71
C ARG A 294 -3.04 -15.82 -8.66
N SER A 295 -4.16 -15.39 -9.25
CA SER A 295 -4.89 -16.18 -10.25
C SER A 295 -4.23 -16.13 -11.64
N GLY A 296 -3.35 -15.16 -11.89
CA GLY A 296 -2.77 -14.91 -13.21
C GLY A 296 -3.78 -14.46 -14.27
N VAL A 297 -4.97 -14.01 -13.86
CA VAL A 297 -6.02 -13.55 -14.81
C VAL A 297 -5.76 -12.15 -15.35
N LEU A 298 -4.86 -11.39 -14.74
CA LEU A 298 -4.49 -10.05 -15.18
C LEU A 298 -3.16 -10.05 -15.91
N THR A 299 -3.02 -9.23 -16.94
CA THR A 299 -1.75 -8.95 -17.58
C THR A 299 -1.02 -7.83 -16.83
N SER A 300 0.02 -8.18 -16.09
CA SER A 300 0.87 -7.25 -15.35
C SER A 300 2.25 -7.86 -15.12
N VAL A 301 3.27 -7.02 -15.00
CA VAL A 301 4.64 -7.45 -14.61
C VAL A 301 4.69 -8.00 -13.17
N HIS A 302 3.66 -7.74 -12.36
CA HIS A 302 3.54 -8.16 -10.97
C HIS A 302 2.70 -9.44 -10.80
N THR A 303 2.09 -9.99 -11.85
CA THR A 303 1.26 -11.19 -11.75
C THR A 303 2.10 -12.46 -11.82
N PHE A 304 1.64 -13.47 -11.09
CA PHE A 304 2.20 -14.82 -11.18
C PHE A 304 1.61 -15.56 -12.39
N ALA A 305 2.21 -16.69 -12.73
CA ALA A 305 1.70 -17.56 -13.80
C ALA A 305 0.24 -17.99 -13.53
N THR A 306 -0.54 -18.12 -14.60
CA THR A 306 -1.95 -18.51 -14.52
C THR A 306 -2.09 -19.91 -13.91
N ASP A 307 -2.88 -19.99 -12.84
CA ASP A 307 -3.22 -21.24 -12.14
C ASP A 307 -4.69 -21.23 -11.74
N PRO A 308 -5.57 -21.93 -12.50
CA PRO A 308 -7.00 -21.96 -12.22
C PRO A 308 -7.36 -22.53 -10.87
N THR A 309 -6.58 -23.50 -10.35
CA THR A 309 -6.84 -24.15 -9.06
C THR A 309 -6.66 -23.16 -7.92
N ARG A 310 -5.57 -22.41 -7.96
CA ARG A 310 -5.28 -21.33 -7.00
C ARG A 310 -6.33 -20.23 -7.08
N GLY A 311 -6.71 -19.83 -8.29
CA GLY A 311 -7.74 -18.82 -8.51
C GLY A 311 -9.09 -19.24 -7.91
N LEU A 312 -9.54 -20.45 -8.19
CA LEU A 312 -10.82 -20.98 -7.67
C LEU A 312 -10.86 -21.05 -6.15
N PHE A 313 -9.76 -21.50 -5.52
CA PHE A 313 -9.68 -21.57 -4.06
C PHE A 313 -9.85 -20.18 -3.43
N ILE A 314 -9.11 -19.18 -3.93
CA ILE A 314 -9.18 -17.82 -3.38
C ILE A 314 -10.56 -17.20 -3.63
N LEU A 315 -11.19 -17.44 -4.79
CA LEU A 315 -12.56 -17.00 -5.08
C LEU A 315 -13.57 -17.59 -4.10
N LEU A 316 -13.48 -18.90 -3.81
CA LEU A 316 -14.35 -19.54 -2.83
C LEU A 316 -14.14 -18.96 -1.43
N PHE A 317 -12.89 -18.78 -1.03
CA PHE A 317 -12.54 -18.16 0.26
C PHE A 317 -13.08 -16.73 0.36
N LEU A 318 -12.90 -15.93 -0.69
CA LEU A 318 -13.44 -14.58 -0.81
C LEU A 318 -14.97 -14.58 -0.71
N PHE A 319 -15.64 -15.48 -1.42
CA PHE A 319 -17.10 -15.62 -1.36
C PHE A 319 -17.59 -15.94 0.07
N ILE A 320 -16.93 -16.86 0.77
CA ILE A 320 -17.27 -17.22 2.16
C ILE A 320 -17.06 -16.02 3.10
N VAL A 321 -15.91 -15.34 3.00
CA VAL A 321 -15.57 -14.22 3.87
C VAL A 321 -16.51 -13.03 3.63
N ILE A 322 -16.67 -12.61 2.37
CA ILE A 322 -17.52 -11.47 2.03
C ILE A 322 -18.99 -11.82 2.25
N GLY A 323 -19.46 -12.93 1.68
CA GLY A 323 -20.85 -13.36 1.79
C GLY A 323 -21.27 -13.53 3.24
N GLY A 324 -20.48 -14.27 4.03
CA GLY A 324 -20.74 -14.47 5.46
C GLY A 324 -20.77 -13.17 6.25
N SER A 325 -19.86 -12.23 5.95
CA SER A 325 -19.80 -10.92 6.61
C SER A 325 -21.02 -10.06 6.28
N LEU A 326 -21.45 -10.03 5.00
CA LEU A 326 -22.62 -9.27 4.57
C LEU A 326 -23.93 -9.86 5.10
N VAL A 327 -24.05 -11.20 5.16
CA VAL A 327 -25.18 -11.86 5.80
C VAL A 327 -25.25 -11.49 7.29
N LEU A 328 -24.12 -11.56 8.01
CA LEU A 328 -24.06 -11.16 9.41
C LEU A 328 -24.41 -9.68 9.60
N PHE A 329 -23.89 -8.80 8.73
CA PHE A 329 -24.22 -7.38 8.74
C PHE A 329 -25.72 -7.15 8.54
N THR A 330 -26.31 -7.77 7.53
CA THR A 330 -27.75 -7.62 7.22
C THR A 330 -28.61 -8.09 8.40
N TRP A 331 -28.27 -9.24 8.97
CA TRP A 331 -28.99 -9.78 10.14
C TRP A 331 -28.90 -8.87 11.37
N ARG A 332 -27.74 -8.24 11.61
CA ARG A 332 -27.46 -7.42 12.80
C ARG A 332 -27.59 -5.91 12.58
N SER A 333 -27.89 -5.46 11.37
CA SER A 333 -27.92 -4.04 10.99
C SER A 333 -28.90 -3.19 11.81
N HIS A 334 -30.00 -3.79 12.28
CA HIS A 334 -30.99 -3.13 13.13
C HIS A 334 -30.41 -2.63 14.47
N LEU A 335 -29.35 -3.28 14.98
CA LEU A 335 -28.66 -2.86 16.21
C LEU A 335 -27.83 -1.58 16.02
N LEU A 336 -27.56 -1.17 14.78
CA LEU A 336 -26.73 -0.01 14.40
C LEU A 336 -27.54 1.27 14.20
N GLN A 337 -28.87 1.24 14.31
CA GLN A 337 -29.79 2.30 13.83
C GLN A 337 -29.83 3.60 14.65
N LYS A 338 -29.01 3.82 15.66
CA LYS A 338 -28.96 5.10 16.37
C LYS A 338 -28.23 6.15 15.51
N SER A 339 -28.99 6.92 14.71
CA SER A 339 -28.49 8.08 13.97
C SER A 339 -28.71 9.37 14.76
N ASN A 340 -27.62 10.06 15.07
CA ASN A 340 -27.69 11.43 15.57
C ASN A 340 -27.85 12.39 14.38
N GLN A 341 -28.84 13.27 14.43
CA GLN A 341 -29.06 14.28 13.39
C GLN A 341 -27.90 15.30 13.37
N PHE A 342 -27.53 15.72 12.19
CA PHE A 342 -26.54 16.77 11.92
C PHE A 342 -27.02 17.63 10.74
N SER A 343 -26.58 18.88 10.67
CA SER A 343 -26.98 19.80 9.60
C SER A 343 -26.09 19.63 8.37
N LEU A 344 -26.59 20.10 7.21
CA LEU A 344 -25.83 20.11 5.96
C LEU A 344 -24.48 20.84 6.11
N LEU A 345 -24.43 21.92 6.87
CA LEU A 345 -23.17 22.57 7.21
C LEU A 345 -22.68 22.08 8.59
N SER A 346 -21.98 20.98 8.58
CA SER A 346 -21.38 20.37 9.76
C SER A 346 -20.11 19.60 9.37
N ARG A 347 -19.26 19.31 10.38
CA ARG A 347 -18.07 18.48 10.14
C ARG A 347 -18.45 17.04 9.74
N GLU A 348 -19.58 16.54 10.25
CA GLU A 348 -20.12 15.24 9.87
C GLU A 348 -20.43 15.19 8.37
N THR A 349 -21.09 16.20 7.82
CA THR A 349 -21.38 16.28 6.38
C THR A 349 -20.08 16.33 5.56
N GLY A 350 -19.08 17.09 6.00
CA GLY A 350 -17.79 17.14 5.33
C GLY A 350 -17.10 15.78 5.28
N LEU A 351 -17.15 15.03 6.38
CA LEU A 351 -16.58 13.68 6.42
C LEU A 351 -17.42 12.66 5.64
N LEU A 352 -18.74 12.86 5.52
CA LEU A 352 -19.59 12.07 4.63
C LEU A 352 -19.24 12.30 3.16
N ILE A 353 -19.09 13.56 2.74
CA ILE A 353 -18.67 13.92 1.38
C ILE A 353 -17.30 13.31 1.07
N ASN A 354 -16.33 13.43 1.99
CA ASN A 354 -15.03 12.79 1.84
C ASN A 354 -15.16 11.27 1.62
N ASN A 355 -15.98 10.58 2.41
CA ASN A 355 -16.20 9.15 2.24
C ASN A 355 -16.86 8.81 0.91
N ILE A 356 -17.84 9.60 0.47
CA ILE A 356 -18.49 9.40 -0.83
C ILE A 356 -17.47 9.57 -1.97
N LEU A 357 -16.66 10.62 -1.94
CA LEU A 357 -15.61 10.84 -2.97
C LEU A 357 -14.61 9.69 -3.02
N LEU A 358 -14.11 9.24 -1.87
CA LEU A 358 -13.15 8.13 -1.79
C LEU A 358 -13.75 6.81 -2.30
N ILE A 359 -15.00 6.51 -1.95
CA ILE A 359 -15.66 5.29 -2.40
C ILE A 359 -16.02 5.37 -3.89
N THR A 360 -16.45 6.53 -4.39
CA THR A 360 -16.65 6.73 -5.83
C THR A 360 -15.34 6.55 -6.59
N ALA A 361 -14.25 7.14 -6.12
CA ALA A 361 -12.92 6.97 -6.70
C ALA A 361 -12.49 5.48 -6.69
N MET A 362 -12.73 4.77 -5.58
CA MET A 362 -12.46 3.33 -5.50
C MET A 362 -13.24 2.53 -6.53
N PHE A 363 -14.55 2.80 -6.69
CA PHE A 363 -15.37 2.10 -7.69
C PHE A 363 -14.95 2.41 -9.12
N THR A 364 -14.51 3.64 -9.43
CA THR A 364 -14.00 3.96 -10.76
C THR A 364 -12.69 3.23 -11.07
N VAL A 365 -11.80 3.09 -10.07
CA VAL A 365 -10.57 2.30 -10.19
C VAL A 365 -10.90 0.81 -10.33
N LEU A 366 -11.83 0.29 -9.53
CA LEU A 366 -12.27 -1.11 -9.61
C LEU A 366 -12.86 -1.43 -10.98
N LEU A 367 -13.75 -0.57 -11.48
CA LEU A 367 -14.36 -0.74 -12.81
C LEU A 367 -13.30 -0.76 -13.91
N GLY A 368 -12.40 0.25 -13.94
CA GLY A 368 -11.35 0.33 -14.95
C GLY A 368 -10.38 -0.87 -14.90
N THR A 369 -10.12 -1.40 -13.71
CA THR A 369 -9.22 -2.54 -13.52
C THR A 369 -9.86 -3.86 -13.93
N LEU A 370 -11.14 -4.08 -13.61
CA LEU A 370 -11.84 -5.34 -13.90
C LEU A 370 -12.52 -5.36 -15.27
N TYR A 371 -12.78 -4.21 -15.88
CA TYR A 371 -13.52 -4.14 -17.13
C TYR A 371 -12.86 -4.91 -18.29
N PRO A 372 -11.52 -4.84 -18.52
CA PRO A 372 -10.85 -5.68 -19.49
C PRO A 372 -11.06 -7.18 -19.24
N LEU A 373 -10.96 -7.61 -17.98
CA LEU A 373 -11.15 -9.00 -17.59
C LEU A 373 -12.59 -9.49 -17.84
N ILE A 374 -13.59 -8.65 -17.54
CA ILE A 374 -15.00 -8.96 -17.76
C ILE A 374 -15.26 -9.17 -19.27
N LEU A 375 -14.76 -8.28 -20.13
CA LEU A 375 -14.95 -8.38 -21.57
C LEU A 375 -14.26 -9.63 -22.15
N ASP A 376 -13.03 -9.91 -21.72
CA ASP A 376 -12.28 -11.11 -22.17
C ASP A 376 -13.01 -12.39 -21.74
N THR A 377 -13.47 -12.46 -20.50
CA THR A 377 -14.22 -13.62 -19.97
C THR A 377 -15.55 -13.85 -20.70
N LEU A 378 -16.22 -12.78 -21.11
CA LEU A 378 -17.48 -12.85 -21.87
C LEU A 378 -17.26 -13.01 -23.37
N ASN A 379 -16.02 -13.12 -23.85
CA ASN A 379 -15.67 -13.16 -25.27
C ASN A 379 -16.19 -11.96 -26.09
N LEU A 380 -16.29 -10.78 -25.45
CA LEU A 380 -16.76 -9.53 -26.07
C LEU A 380 -15.61 -8.70 -26.67
N GLY A 381 -14.41 -9.24 -26.72
CA GLY A 381 -13.21 -8.61 -27.25
C GLY A 381 -12.19 -8.27 -26.19
N LYS A 382 -10.99 -7.87 -26.63
CA LYS A 382 -9.87 -7.46 -25.76
C LYS A 382 -9.69 -5.96 -25.83
N ILE A 383 -9.71 -5.31 -24.68
CA ILE A 383 -9.42 -3.88 -24.53
C ILE A 383 -8.34 -3.69 -23.46
N SER A 384 -7.65 -2.55 -23.55
CA SER A 384 -6.74 -2.09 -22.52
C SER A 384 -7.28 -0.79 -21.89
N VAL A 385 -7.30 -0.73 -20.58
CA VAL A 385 -7.67 0.46 -19.82
C VAL A 385 -6.43 0.96 -19.09
N GLY A 386 -5.96 2.15 -19.44
CA GLY A 386 -4.72 2.71 -18.92
C GLY A 386 -4.88 4.12 -18.34
N ALA A 387 -3.75 4.80 -18.13
CA ALA A 387 -3.65 6.12 -17.52
C ALA A 387 -4.63 7.18 -18.07
N PRO A 388 -4.96 7.26 -19.37
CA PRO A 388 -5.92 8.24 -19.86
C PRO A 388 -7.30 8.13 -19.20
N TYR A 389 -7.84 6.91 -19.07
CA TYR A 389 -9.12 6.68 -18.39
C TYR A 389 -9.02 7.06 -16.91
N PHE A 390 -8.05 6.48 -16.20
CA PHE A 390 -7.94 6.69 -14.76
C PHE A 390 -7.71 8.15 -14.40
N ASN A 391 -6.82 8.84 -15.11
CA ASN A 391 -6.56 10.26 -14.87
C ASN A 391 -7.81 11.13 -15.16
N ALA A 392 -8.55 10.83 -16.23
CA ALA A 392 -9.74 11.58 -16.60
C ALA A 392 -10.88 11.44 -15.59
N VAL A 393 -10.97 10.30 -14.87
CA VAL A 393 -12.06 10.05 -13.91
C VAL A 393 -11.60 10.33 -12.48
N PHE A 394 -10.44 9.81 -12.07
CA PHE A 394 -9.96 9.90 -10.68
C PHE A 394 -9.61 11.33 -10.27
N VAL A 395 -8.87 12.07 -11.10
CA VAL A 395 -8.39 13.42 -10.75
C VAL A 395 -9.54 14.39 -10.49
N PRO A 396 -10.58 14.51 -11.36
CA PRO A 396 -11.71 15.40 -11.08
C PRO A 396 -12.49 15.06 -9.81
N ILE A 397 -12.60 13.75 -9.46
CA ILE A 397 -13.24 13.31 -8.21
C ILE A 397 -12.43 13.74 -6.99
N MET A 398 -11.09 13.73 -7.07
CA MET A 398 -10.24 14.01 -5.91
C MET A 398 -9.99 15.50 -5.67
N ILE A 399 -10.07 16.36 -6.69
CA ILE A 399 -9.89 17.83 -6.52
C ILE A 399 -10.84 18.41 -5.45
N PRO A 400 -12.15 18.18 -5.47
CA PRO A 400 -13.06 18.61 -4.41
C PRO A 400 -12.67 18.08 -3.03
N GLY A 401 -12.14 16.85 -2.97
CA GLY A 401 -11.64 16.25 -1.73
C GLY A 401 -10.45 17.02 -1.14
N VAL A 402 -9.49 17.41 -1.97
CA VAL A 402 -8.31 18.19 -1.53
C VAL A 402 -8.73 19.62 -1.10
N ILE A 403 -9.66 20.24 -1.78
CA ILE A 403 -10.24 21.53 -1.37
C ILE A 403 -10.91 21.40 0.00
N ALA A 404 -11.75 20.39 0.17
CA ALA A 404 -12.50 20.10 1.39
C ALA A 404 -11.58 19.78 2.58
N LEU A 405 -10.45 19.11 2.35
CA LEU A 405 -9.45 18.76 3.35
C LEU A 405 -8.95 19.98 4.15
N ALA A 406 -8.79 21.12 3.51
CA ALA A 406 -8.37 22.35 4.19
C ALA A 406 -9.52 23.05 4.95
N ILE A 407 -10.77 22.92 4.50
CA ILE A 407 -11.93 23.63 5.06
C ILE A 407 -12.52 22.91 6.27
N PHE A 408 -12.77 21.60 6.15
CA PHE A 408 -13.55 20.87 7.14
C PHE A 408 -12.91 20.76 8.55
N PRO A 409 -11.60 20.85 8.77
CA PRO A 409 -11.05 20.96 10.12
C PRO A 409 -11.54 22.19 10.92
N PHE A 410 -11.98 23.25 10.22
CA PHE A 410 -12.54 24.46 10.84
C PHE A 410 -14.03 24.38 11.12
N VAL A 411 -14.75 23.51 10.44
CA VAL A 411 -16.20 23.35 10.57
C VAL A 411 -16.53 22.72 11.93
N ARG A 412 -17.58 23.22 12.58
CA ARG A 412 -18.06 22.71 13.88
C ARG A 412 -18.82 21.40 13.71
N TRP A 413 -18.80 20.60 14.78
CA TRP A 413 -19.67 19.42 14.88
C TRP A 413 -21.14 19.84 15.04
N LYS A 414 -22.07 19.00 14.55
CA LYS A 414 -23.54 19.15 14.53
C LYS A 414 -24.02 20.24 13.58
N LYS A 415 -23.62 21.48 13.78
CA LYS A 415 -24.10 22.64 13.01
C LYS A 415 -23.06 23.76 13.00
N ASP A 416 -22.89 24.39 11.87
CA ASP A 416 -22.13 25.63 11.70
C ASP A 416 -22.94 26.67 10.91
N SER A 417 -22.40 27.88 10.74
CA SER A 417 -23.02 28.94 9.95
C SER A 417 -22.13 29.35 8.78
N VAL A 418 -22.74 29.59 7.64
CA VAL A 418 -22.06 30.07 6.43
C VAL A 418 -21.34 31.39 6.71
N SER A 419 -22.02 32.35 7.38
CA SER A 419 -21.45 33.66 7.72
C SER A 419 -20.14 33.55 8.52
N ARG A 420 -20.07 32.64 9.52
CA ARG A 420 -18.83 32.43 10.28
C ARG A 420 -17.72 31.83 9.42
N LEU A 421 -18.06 30.88 8.57
CA LEU A 421 -17.06 30.21 7.74
C LEU A 421 -16.53 31.15 6.66
N THR A 422 -17.40 31.89 5.97
CA THR A 422 -17.00 32.90 4.99
C THR A 422 -16.18 34.03 5.60
N SER A 423 -16.57 34.53 6.79
CA SER A 423 -15.77 35.52 7.55
C SER A 423 -14.38 35.00 7.88
N LEU A 424 -14.23 33.71 8.19
CA LEU A 424 -12.95 33.10 8.52
C LEU A 424 -12.07 32.88 7.28
N LEU A 425 -12.68 32.66 6.11
CA LEU A 425 -11.97 32.29 4.88
C LEU A 425 -11.77 33.46 3.91
N ARG A 426 -12.52 34.58 4.06
CA ARG A 426 -12.56 35.68 3.06
C ARG A 426 -11.21 36.27 2.66
N PHE A 427 -10.31 36.49 3.62
CA PHE A 427 -8.98 37.03 3.34
C PHE A 427 -8.03 35.98 2.75
N ASN A 428 -8.29 34.72 3.00
CA ASN A 428 -7.46 33.63 2.50
C ASN A 428 -7.61 33.49 0.98
N TRP A 429 -8.82 33.69 0.44
CA TRP A 429 -9.04 33.64 -1.01
C TRP A 429 -8.23 34.69 -1.76
N ILE A 430 -8.17 35.92 -1.25
CA ILE A 430 -7.42 37.02 -1.89
C ILE A 430 -5.93 36.70 -1.91
N GLY A 431 -5.36 36.29 -0.77
CA GLY A 431 -3.95 35.93 -0.69
C GLY A 431 -3.56 34.78 -1.59
N ILE A 432 -4.39 33.71 -1.62
CA ILE A 432 -4.14 32.54 -2.45
C ILE A 432 -4.27 32.87 -3.94
N SER A 433 -5.31 33.61 -4.34
CA SER A 433 -5.46 34.05 -5.72
C SER A 433 -4.30 34.92 -6.19
N SER A 434 -3.80 35.80 -5.33
CA SER A 434 -2.61 36.63 -5.63
C SER A 434 -1.36 35.79 -5.83
N LEU A 435 -1.15 34.74 -4.99
CA LEU A 435 -0.02 33.85 -5.12
C LEU A 435 -0.11 32.95 -6.37
N ILE A 436 -1.30 32.50 -6.74
CA ILE A 436 -1.51 31.76 -7.99
C ILE A 436 -1.22 32.65 -9.19
N LEU A 437 -1.69 33.91 -9.15
CA LEU A 437 -1.42 34.88 -10.21
C LEU A 437 0.08 35.15 -10.34
N LEU A 438 0.79 35.32 -9.24
CA LEU A 438 2.24 35.47 -9.23
C LEU A 438 2.94 34.22 -9.82
N ALA A 439 2.51 33.02 -9.44
CA ALA A 439 3.06 31.77 -9.96
C ALA A 439 2.87 31.65 -11.48
N ARG A 440 1.77 32.16 -12.03
CA ARG A 440 1.55 32.22 -13.48
C ARG A 440 2.61 33.04 -14.22
N PHE A 441 3.01 34.16 -13.65
CA PHE A 441 3.99 35.03 -14.29
C PHE A 441 5.44 34.60 -14.07
N VAL A 442 5.74 33.92 -12.93
CA VAL A 442 7.11 33.62 -12.52
C VAL A 442 7.49 32.16 -12.85
N ILE A 443 6.53 31.21 -12.73
CA ILE A 443 6.84 29.78 -12.77
C ILE A 443 6.38 29.16 -14.09
N THR A 444 5.06 29.24 -14.42
CA THR A 444 4.50 28.53 -15.57
C THR A 444 3.12 29.04 -15.97
N ASN A 445 2.78 28.83 -17.25
CA ASN A 445 1.42 29.03 -17.78
C ASN A 445 0.58 27.74 -17.80
N ASN A 446 1.14 26.59 -17.37
CA ASN A 446 0.41 25.33 -17.34
C ASN A 446 -0.68 25.36 -16.27
N ILE A 447 -1.95 25.24 -16.67
CA ILE A 447 -3.11 25.37 -15.79
C ILE A 447 -3.14 24.29 -14.70
N TYR A 448 -2.73 23.07 -15.00
CA TYR A 448 -2.72 21.96 -14.04
C TYR A 448 -1.70 22.21 -12.93
N VAL A 449 -0.52 22.72 -13.29
CA VAL A 449 0.52 23.08 -12.32
C VAL A 449 0.05 24.26 -11.45
N LEU A 450 -0.61 25.27 -12.03
CA LEU A 450 -1.17 26.39 -11.27
C LEU A 450 -2.26 25.93 -10.28
N ILE A 451 -3.12 24.98 -10.68
CA ILE A 451 -4.11 24.37 -9.77
C ILE A 451 -3.40 23.63 -8.63
N ALA A 452 -2.36 22.82 -8.92
CA ALA A 452 -1.63 22.10 -7.90
C ALA A 452 -0.90 23.03 -6.92
N ILE A 453 -0.24 24.09 -7.41
CA ILE A 453 0.36 25.14 -6.58
C ILE A 453 -0.72 25.79 -5.69
N GLY A 454 -1.86 26.12 -6.28
CA GLY A 454 -3.00 26.69 -5.55
C GLY A 454 -3.51 25.79 -4.44
N LEU A 455 -3.68 24.49 -4.71
CA LEU A 455 -4.10 23.49 -3.71
C LEU A 455 -3.04 23.30 -2.60
N PHE A 456 -1.75 23.26 -2.96
CA PHE A 456 -0.66 23.17 -1.99
C PHE A 456 -0.64 24.39 -1.06
N ILE A 457 -0.70 25.60 -1.61
CA ILE A 457 -0.77 26.85 -0.84
C ILE A 457 -2.03 26.87 0.03
N TRP A 458 -3.17 26.47 -0.53
CA TRP A 458 -4.45 26.39 0.15
C TRP A 458 -4.39 25.51 1.41
N VAL A 459 -3.92 24.28 1.28
CA VAL A 459 -3.81 23.35 2.41
C VAL A 459 -2.77 23.83 3.43
N THR A 460 -1.57 24.24 2.96
CA THR A 460 -0.48 24.69 3.84
C THR A 460 -0.88 25.91 4.67
N PHE A 461 -1.50 26.90 4.04
CA PHE A 461 -1.95 28.12 4.73
C PHE A 461 -3.01 27.79 5.80
N HIS A 462 -3.95 26.91 5.52
CA HIS A 462 -4.96 26.50 6.50
C HIS A 462 -4.37 25.68 7.65
N VAL A 463 -3.36 24.86 7.39
CA VAL A 463 -2.58 24.18 8.43
C VAL A 463 -1.90 25.19 9.35
N ILE A 464 -1.27 26.23 8.78
CA ILE A 464 -0.62 27.31 9.57
C ILE A 464 -1.67 28.03 10.45
N ILE A 465 -2.85 28.35 9.92
CA ILE A 465 -3.93 28.99 10.71
C ILE A 465 -4.38 28.06 11.85
N LEU A 466 -4.53 26.77 11.60
CA LEU A 466 -4.90 25.79 12.65
C LEU A 466 -3.85 25.74 13.78
N LEU A 467 -2.56 25.72 13.42
CA LEU A 467 -1.45 25.76 14.36
C LEU A 467 -1.45 27.06 15.16
N ALA A 468 -1.51 28.22 14.49
CA ALA A 468 -1.54 29.55 15.11
C ALA A 468 -2.73 29.67 16.09
N LYS A 469 -3.92 29.23 15.69
CA LYS A 469 -5.09 29.21 16.56
C LYS A 469 -4.85 28.36 17.80
N ARG A 470 -4.23 27.18 17.66
CA ARG A 470 -3.98 26.27 18.77
C ARG A 470 -2.95 26.83 19.75
N ILE A 471 -1.92 27.50 19.25
CA ILE A 471 -0.92 28.21 20.05
C ILE A 471 -1.60 29.35 20.83
N ARG A 472 -2.37 30.22 20.15
CA ARG A 472 -3.09 31.35 20.78
C ARG A 472 -4.04 30.90 21.88
N THR A 473 -4.75 29.77 21.69
CA THR A 473 -5.68 29.22 22.68
C THR A 473 -4.99 28.38 23.75
N LYS A 474 -3.67 28.27 23.75
CA LYS A 474 -2.87 27.43 24.66
C LYS A 474 -3.39 25.99 24.75
N SER A 475 -4.01 25.48 23.66
CA SER A 475 -4.58 24.14 23.62
C SER A 475 -3.48 23.08 23.46
N LYS A 476 -3.61 21.95 24.18
CA LYS A 476 -2.63 20.85 24.13
C LYS A 476 -2.49 20.26 22.72
N PHE A 477 -1.26 20.07 22.28
CA PHE A 477 -0.95 19.33 21.04
C PHE A 477 -1.06 17.82 21.34
N SER A 478 -2.14 17.19 20.88
CA SER A 478 -2.27 15.74 20.95
C SER A 478 -1.58 15.10 19.73
N PHE A 479 -1.11 13.87 19.88
CA PHE A 479 -0.53 13.13 18.76
C PHE A 479 -1.49 12.97 17.58
N ALA A 480 -2.79 12.79 17.84
CA ALA A 480 -3.79 12.74 16.79
C ALA A 480 -3.98 14.06 16.03
N PHE A 481 -3.77 15.21 16.70
CA PHE A 481 -3.81 16.50 16.02
C PHE A 481 -2.57 16.71 15.14
N ILE A 482 -1.38 16.40 15.68
CA ILE A 482 -0.13 16.45 14.92
C ILE A 482 -0.20 15.50 13.73
N GLY A 483 -0.65 14.26 13.95
CA GLY A 483 -0.79 13.26 12.91
C GLY A 483 -1.73 13.70 11.78
N MET A 484 -2.88 14.31 12.13
CA MET A 484 -3.79 14.88 11.14
C MET A 484 -3.09 15.97 10.28
N ILE A 485 -2.37 16.89 10.92
CA ILE A 485 -1.68 17.99 10.21
C ILE A 485 -0.62 17.43 9.27
N VAL A 486 0.22 16.52 9.75
CA VAL A 486 1.31 15.93 8.96
C VAL A 486 0.75 15.15 7.76
N ALA A 487 -0.31 14.34 7.98
CA ALA A 487 -0.93 13.58 6.89
C ALA A 487 -1.60 14.50 5.85
N HIS A 488 -2.33 15.53 6.27
CA HIS A 488 -2.99 16.46 5.35
C HIS A 488 -1.97 17.29 4.56
N LEU A 489 -0.88 17.73 5.18
CA LEU A 489 0.21 18.41 4.49
C LEU A 489 0.92 17.45 3.51
N GLY A 490 1.07 16.17 3.89
CA GLY A 490 1.60 15.13 3.02
C GLY A 490 0.80 14.96 1.73
N ILE A 491 -0.54 15.02 1.80
CA ILE A 491 -1.39 15.01 0.58
C ILE A 491 -1.10 16.22 -0.30
N ALA A 492 -0.94 17.41 0.27
CA ALA A 492 -0.64 18.61 -0.52
C ALA A 492 0.74 18.53 -1.20
N VAL A 493 1.75 18.02 -0.48
CA VAL A 493 3.09 17.76 -1.01
C VAL A 493 3.03 16.73 -2.14
N PHE A 494 2.31 15.63 -1.96
CA PHE A 494 2.11 14.60 -2.97
C PHE A 494 1.45 15.16 -4.24
N VAL A 495 0.34 15.90 -4.11
CA VAL A 495 -0.40 16.48 -5.24
C VAL A 495 0.49 17.44 -6.04
N LEU A 496 1.27 18.28 -5.37
CA LEU A 496 2.20 19.18 -6.03
C LEU A 496 3.29 18.40 -6.79
N GLY A 497 3.95 17.45 -6.12
CA GLY A 497 4.99 16.61 -6.73
C GLY A 497 4.46 15.85 -7.95
N ALA A 498 3.35 15.14 -7.80
CA ALA A 498 2.73 14.36 -8.87
C ALA A 498 2.38 15.22 -10.09
N THR A 499 1.75 16.37 -9.86
CA THR A 499 1.32 17.24 -10.97
C THR A 499 2.50 17.90 -11.68
N VAL A 500 3.47 18.43 -10.93
CA VAL A 500 4.65 19.09 -11.51
C VAL A 500 5.49 18.09 -12.29
N THR A 501 5.75 16.91 -11.72
CA THR A 501 6.50 15.83 -12.40
C THR A 501 5.84 15.43 -13.72
N THR A 502 4.52 15.23 -13.71
CA THR A 502 3.77 14.78 -14.90
C THR A 502 3.66 15.86 -15.98
N GLN A 503 3.49 17.13 -15.58
CA GLN A 503 3.22 18.23 -16.51
C GLN A 503 4.47 18.93 -17.04
N LEU A 504 5.56 18.95 -16.26
CA LEU A 504 6.81 19.64 -16.61
C LEU A 504 7.98 18.67 -16.77
N GLY A 505 7.77 17.39 -16.59
CA GLY A 505 8.75 16.35 -16.87
C GLY A 505 9.05 16.28 -18.37
N ILE A 506 10.31 16.04 -18.70
CA ILE A 506 10.78 15.85 -20.07
C ILE A 506 11.38 14.45 -20.20
N GLU A 507 10.96 13.72 -21.19
CA GLU A 507 11.45 12.37 -21.53
C GLU A 507 11.92 12.37 -22.98
N LYS A 508 13.13 11.89 -23.22
CA LYS A 508 13.68 11.74 -24.56
C LYS A 508 14.39 10.40 -24.70
N ASP A 509 14.03 9.66 -25.74
CA ASP A 509 14.76 8.49 -26.22
C ASP A 509 15.52 8.93 -27.47
N ILE A 510 16.85 8.89 -27.44
CA ILE A 510 17.72 9.44 -28.47
C ILE A 510 18.89 8.48 -28.79
N LYS A 511 19.39 8.56 -30.01
CA LYS A 511 20.67 7.97 -30.38
C LYS A 511 21.79 8.94 -30.00
N MET A 512 22.83 8.45 -29.31
CA MET A 512 24.01 9.25 -28.95
C MET A 512 25.30 8.52 -29.34
N SER A 513 26.19 9.23 -30.00
CA SER A 513 27.56 8.79 -30.32
C SER A 513 28.53 9.32 -29.27
N VAL A 514 29.69 8.67 -29.13
CA VAL A 514 30.73 9.12 -28.18
C VAL A 514 31.16 10.56 -28.47
N GLY A 515 31.16 11.39 -27.44
CA GLY A 515 31.45 12.84 -27.52
C GLY A 515 30.24 13.70 -27.86
N GLU A 516 29.08 13.10 -28.20
CA GLU A 516 27.86 13.86 -28.49
C GLU A 516 27.22 14.40 -27.21
N SER A 517 26.65 15.62 -27.31
CA SER A 517 25.97 16.29 -26.20
C SER A 517 24.51 16.57 -26.55
N GLN A 518 23.64 16.37 -25.58
CA GLN A 518 22.20 16.69 -25.70
C GLN A 518 21.76 17.61 -24.55
N ASN A 519 21.19 18.78 -24.92
CA ASN A 519 20.59 19.68 -23.92
C ASN A 519 19.15 19.27 -23.60
N ILE A 520 18.85 19.11 -22.30
CA ILE A 520 17.50 18.83 -21.78
C ILE A 520 17.29 19.69 -20.53
N ALA A 521 16.29 20.54 -20.55
CA ALA A 521 15.93 21.44 -19.43
C ALA A 521 17.09 22.32 -18.92
N GLY A 522 18.01 22.73 -19.80
CA GLY A 522 19.18 23.54 -19.44
C GLY A 522 20.36 22.74 -18.87
N TYR A 523 20.32 21.42 -18.95
CA TYR A 523 21.41 20.50 -18.61
C TYR A 523 21.96 19.86 -19.88
N ASP A 524 23.28 19.86 -20.03
CA ASP A 524 23.98 19.24 -21.15
C ASP A 524 24.47 17.85 -20.73
N PHE A 525 23.92 16.81 -21.36
CA PHE A 525 24.28 15.41 -21.16
C PHE A 525 25.29 15.01 -22.24
N VAL A 526 26.53 14.77 -21.84
CA VAL A 526 27.63 14.39 -22.73
C VAL A 526 27.87 12.88 -22.62
N PHE A 527 27.73 12.16 -23.72
CA PHE A 527 27.96 10.73 -23.76
C PHE A 527 29.45 10.44 -23.99
N ASN A 528 30.15 9.94 -22.96
CA ASN A 528 31.59 9.65 -23.02
C ASN A 528 31.88 8.24 -23.55
N GLY A 529 30.86 7.37 -23.60
CA GLY A 529 30.98 6.02 -24.13
C GLY A 529 30.44 4.95 -23.22
N VAL A 530 30.66 3.70 -23.58
CA VAL A 530 30.21 2.50 -22.86
C VAL A 530 31.38 1.53 -22.72
N LYS A 531 31.48 0.86 -21.57
CA LYS A 531 32.51 -0.14 -21.28
C LYS A 531 31.87 -1.46 -20.87
N PRO A 532 32.50 -2.62 -21.21
CA PRO A 532 32.06 -3.90 -20.66
C PRO A 532 32.14 -3.88 -19.14
N HIS A 533 31.17 -4.53 -18.48
CA HIS A 533 31.07 -4.64 -17.04
C HIS A 533 30.57 -6.04 -16.67
N THR A 534 31.22 -6.70 -15.70
CA THR A 534 30.86 -8.04 -15.26
C THR A 534 30.86 -8.11 -13.75
N LYS A 535 29.85 -8.74 -13.19
CA LYS A 535 29.72 -9.11 -11.78
C LYS A 535 29.45 -10.60 -11.63
N ASP A 536 29.32 -11.09 -10.42
CA ASP A 536 29.21 -12.53 -10.13
C ASP A 536 28.01 -13.19 -10.81
N ASN A 537 26.89 -12.48 -10.94
CA ASN A 537 25.62 -13.01 -11.44
C ASN A 537 25.12 -12.36 -12.74
N TYR A 538 25.87 -11.42 -13.33
CA TYR A 538 25.54 -10.85 -14.65
C TYR A 538 26.78 -10.31 -15.37
N SER A 539 26.67 -10.21 -16.68
CA SER A 539 27.60 -9.47 -17.54
C SER A 539 26.84 -8.38 -18.27
N GLY A 540 27.52 -7.38 -18.79
CA GLY A 540 26.85 -6.32 -19.54
C GLY A 540 27.75 -5.14 -19.84
N PHE A 541 27.14 -3.98 -19.84
CA PHE A 541 27.76 -2.72 -20.21
C PHE A 541 27.43 -1.64 -19.20
N ILE A 542 28.39 -0.75 -18.94
CA ILE A 542 28.20 0.44 -18.12
C ILE A 542 28.49 1.68 -18.96
N GLY A 543 27.52 2.59 -19.02
CA GLY A 543 27.63 3.86 -19.71
C GLY A 543 28.37 4.89 -18.85
N ASP A 544 28.96 5.86 -19.49
CA ASP A 544 29.61 7.01 -18.87
C ASP A 544 29.02 8.29 -19.46
N ILE A 545 28.23 9.03 -18.67
CA ILE A 545 27.55 10.25 -19.08
C ILE A 545 27.87 11.37 -18.09
N SER A 546 28.54 12.43 -18.60
CA SER A 546 28.79 13.64 -17.82
C SER A 546 27.64 14.62 -17.98
N VAL A 547 27.16 15.21 -16.89
CA VAL A 547 26.10 16.21 -16.91
C VAL A 547 26.63 17.55 -16.48
N TYR A 548 26.34 18.58 -17.28
CA TYR A 548 26.78 19.96 -17.04
C TYR A 548 25.57 20.91 -16.91
N SER A 549 25.76 21.97 -16.14
CA SER A 549 24.88 23.14 -16.13
C SER A 549 25.73 24.37 -16.46
N GLY A 550 25.62 24.85 -17.68
CA GLY A 550 26.57 25.77 -18.24
C GLY A 550 27.99 25.17 -18.27
N ALA A 551 28.96 25.84 -17.68
CA ALA A 551 30.36 25.36 -17.61
C ALA A 551 30.61 24.39 -16.43
N ASN A 552 29.67 24.21 -15.51
CA ASN A 552 29.86 23.42 -14.29
C ASN A 552 29.42 21.99 -14.49
N LYS A 553 30.31 21.03 -14.25
CA LYS A 553 29.94 19.61 -14.15
C LYS A 553 29.21 19.37 -12.84
N ILE A 554 27.97 18.88 -12.92
CA ILE A 554 27.09 18.67 -11.77
C ILE A 554 26.96 17.20 -11.38
N ALA A 555 27.08 16.27 -12.35
CA ALA A 555 26.95 14.85 -12.10
C ALA A 555 27.77 14.02 -13.08
N GLN A 556 28.13 12.80 -12.66
CA GLN A 556 28.60 11.71 -13.50
C GLN A 556 27.64 10.56 -13.34
N LEU A 557 26.96 10.16 -14.42
CA LEU A 557 25.98 9.10 -14.42
C LEU A 557 26.54 7.85 -15.09
N ALA A 558 26.25 6.70 -14.50
CA ALA A 558 26.77 5.39 -14.91
C ALA A 558 25.63 4.38 -15.03
N PRO A 559 24.74 4.50 -16.05
CA PRO A 559 23.68 3.55 -16.28
C PRO A 559 24.24 2.21 -16.76
N GLU A 560 23.59 1.09 -16.39
CA GLU A 560 24.04 -0.24 -16.76
C GLU A 560 23.02 -0.92 -17.68
N LYS A 561 23.51 -1.72 -18.64
CA LYS A 561 22.74 -2.71 -19.36
C LYS A 561 23.26 -4.08 -18.93
N ARG A 562 22.43 -4.83 -18.22
CA ARG A 562 22.78 -6.11 -17.62
C ARG A 562 22.20 -7.26 -18.42
N TYR A 563 22.96 -8.32 -18.60
CA TYR A 563 22.52 -9.60 -19.19
C TYR A 563 22.76 -10.69 -18.14
N TYR A 564 21.66 -11.24 -17.68
CA TYR A 564 21.65 -12.28 -16.69
C TYR A 564 21.76 -13.67 -17.33
N GLN A 565 21.93 -14.72 -16.54
CA GLN A 565 22.06 -16.10 -17.06
C GLN A 565 20.83 -16.55 -17.85
N SER A 566 19.65 -16.08 -17.48
CA SER A 566 18.40 -16.30 -18.23
C SER A 566 18.42 -15.70 -19.64
N GLY A 567 19.41 -14.91 -19.98
CA GLY A 567 19.49 -14.14 -21.24
C GLY A 567 18.57 -12.91 -21.26
N MET A 568 17.84 -12.63 -20.19
CA MET A 568 16.98 -11.42 -20.10
C MET A 568 17.86 -10.18 -19.93
N PRO A 569 17.71 -9.17 -20.83
CA PRO A 569 18.38 -7.89 -20.67
C PRO A 569 17.63 -7.05 -19.62
N MET A 570 18.37 -6.49 -18.67
CA MET A 570 17.87 -5.49 -17.72
C MET A 570 18.58 -4.16 -17.93
N THR A 571 17.83 -3.08 -17.77
CA THR A 571 18.34 -1.72 -17.89
C THR A 571 18.29 -1.07 -16.52
N GLU A 572 19.47 -0.78 -15.96
CA GLU A 572 19.61 -0.08 -14.70
C GLU A 572 19.89 1.38 -14.93
N ALA A 573 19.01 2.23 -14.46
CA ALA A 573 19.17 3.65 -14.62
C ALA A 573 20.17 4.23 -13.61
N SER A 574 20.88 5.26 -14.05
CA SER A 574 21.64 6.12 -13.15
C SER A 574 20.91 7.44 -12.94
N ILE A 575 20.77 7.84 -11.68
CA ILE A 575 19.97 9.00 -11.28
C ILE A 575 20.82 9.96 -10.46
N ASP A 576 20.81 11.25 -10.83
CA ASP A 576 21.29 12.34 -9.96
C ASP A 576 20.10 12.96 -9.22
N PRO A 577 19.93 12.62 -7.92
CA PRO A 577 18.76 12.99 -7.16
C PRO A 577 18.87 14.36 -6.51
N SER A 578 17.79 15.16 -6.53
CA SER A 578 17.67 16.34 -5.69
C SER A 578 16.23 16.60 -5.26
N LEU A 579 16.01 17.49 -4.29
CA LEU A 579 14.65 17.90 -3.91
C LEU A 579 13.95 18.72 -4.98
N ALA A 580 14.70 19.33 -5.89
CA ALA A 580 14.14 20.15 -6.96
C ALA A 580 13.84 19.31 -8.22
N ARG A 581 14.68 18.32 -8.51
CA ARG A 581 14.55 17.48 -9.71
C ARG A 581 15.37 16.21 -9.61
N ASP A 582 15.05 15.19 -10.42
CA ASP A 582 15.94 14.09 -10.74
C ASP A 582 16.39 14.21 -12.20
N LEU A 583 17.67 13.91 -12.44
CA LEU A 583 18.23 13.67 -13.78
C LEU A 583 18.45 12.17 -13.89
N TYR A 584 17.70 11.53 -14.77
CA TYR A 584 17.66 10.08 -14.94
C TYR A 584 18.23 9.74 -16.31
N VAL A 585 19.15 8.78 -16.38
CA VAL A 585 19.68 8.27 -17.63
C VAL A 585 19.67 6.74 -17.63
N ALA A 586 19.25 6.15 -18.73
CA ALA A 586 19.34 4.71 -18.99
C ALA A 586 19.96 4.48 -20.37
N ILE A 587 20.72 3.39 -20.54
CA ILE A 587 21.24 2.96 -21.85
C ILE A 587 20.44 1.76 -22.34
N GLY A 588 20.11 1.81 -23.63
CA GLY A 588 19.41 0.71 -24.33
C GLY A 588 20.37 -0.19 -25.11
N GLU A 589 20.12 -0.37 -26.39
CA GLU A 589 20.92 -1.23 -27.28
C GLU A 589 21.96 -0.41 -28.05
N GLU A 590 23.05 -1.09 -28.47
CA GLU A 590 24.01 -0.53 -29.41
C GLU A 590 23.37 -0.44 -30.81
N LEU A 591 23.49 0.74 -31.43
CA LEU A 591 22.89 1.05 -32.72
C LEU A 591 23.89 1.01 -33.89
N GLY A 592 25.11 0.50 -33.64
CA GLY A 592 26.21 0.44 -34.56
C GLY A 592 27.07 1.70 -34.63
N GLY A 593 28.35 1.54 -35.01
CA GLY A 593 29.30 2.65 -35.09
C GLY A 593 29.65 3.31 -33.75
N GLY A 594 29.50 2.59 -32.64
CA GLY A 594 29.74 3.10 -31.28
C GLY A 594 28.64 4.01 -30.74
N ALA A 595 27.49 4.10 -31.42
CA ALA A 595 26.33 4.84 -30.98
C ALA A 595 25.38 3.93 -30.19
N TRP A 596 24.75 4.49 -29.17
CA TRP A 596 23.82 3.78 -28.26
C TRP A 596 22.47 4.48 -28.21
N SER A 597 21.41 3.71 -27.94
CA SER A 597 20.13 4.26 -27.53
C SER A 597 20.27 4.75 -26.08
N VAL A 598 19.97 6.03 -25.86
CA VAL A 598 20.05 6.64 -24.53
C VAL A 598 18.72 7.29 -24.20
N ARG A 599 18.17 6.90 -23.04
CA ARG A 599 16.96 7.49 -22.50
C ARG A 599 17.34 8.49 -21.43
N ILE A 600 16.86 9.72 -21.56
CA ILE A 600 17.14 10.80 -20.63
C ILE A 600 15.83 11.40 -20.13
N TYR A 601 15.66 11.46 -18.80
CA TYR A 601 14.54 12.10 -18.15
C TYR A 601 14.99 13.27 -17.28
N TYR A 602 14.25 14.36 -17.38
CA TYR A 602 14.23 15.45 -16.42
C TYR A 602 12.91 15.38 -15.65
N LYS A 603 12.94 15.12 -14.34
CA LYS A 603 11.75 14.91 -13.50
C LYS A 603 11.74 15.93 -12.36
N PRO A 604 11.11 17.10 -12.54
CA PRO A 604 11.02 18.11 -11.49
C PRO A 604 10.10 17.64 -10.36
N LEU A 605 10.49 17.85 -9.11
CA LEU A 605 9.76 17.53 -7.88
C LEU A 605 9.31 16.06 -7.72
N VAL A 606 9.88 15.11 -8.47
CA VAL A 606 9.47 13.70 -8.38
C VAL A 606 9.58 13.15 -6.95
N ARG A 607 10.60 13.56 -6.20
CA ARG A 607 10.80 13.12 -4.82
C ARG A 607 9.73 13.60 -3.84
N TRP A 608 8.98 14.64 -4.20
CA TRP A 608 7.86 15.13 -3.40
C TRP A 608 6.68 14.15 -3.40
N ILE A 609 6.57 13.30 -4.40
CA ILE A 609 5.57 12.21 -4.45
C ILE A 609 5.79 11.28 -3.24
N TRP A 610 7.00 10.76 -3.09
CA TRP A 610 7.33 9.82 -2.01
C TRP A 610 7.44 10.51 -0.65
N LEU A 611 7.97 11.73 -0.61
CA LEU A 611 7.97 12.54 0.61
C LEU A 611 6.52 12.75 1.13
N GLY A 612 5.59 13.09 0.25
CA GLY A 612 4.17 13.23 0.58
C GLY A 612 3.58 11.93 1.13
N GLY A 613 3.85 10.80 0.47
CA GLY A 613 3.42 9.48 0.93
C GLY A 613 3.98 9.11 2.31
N LEU A 614 5.27 9.33 2.54
CA LEU A 614 5.89 9.10 3.86
C LEU A 614 5.34 10.03 4.94
N MET A 615 5.05 11.29 4.63
CA MET A 615 4.38 12.21 5.55
C MET A 615 2.98 11.72 5.93
N ILE A 616 2.20 11.20 4.95
CA ILE A 616 0.87 10.62 5.20
C ILE A 616 0.99 9.46 6.19
N ALA A 617 1.90 8.52 5.94
CA ALA A 617 2.13 7.37 6.79
C ALA A 617 2.58 7.77 8.21
N LEU A 618 3.54 8.69 8.31
CA LEU A 618 4.04 9.21 9.60
C LEU A 618 2.91 9.88 10.39
N GLY A 619 2.05 10.65 9.70
CA GLY A 619 0.87 11.25 10.31
C GLY A 619 -0.10 10.22 10.90
N ALA A 620 -0.29 9.08 10.22
CA ALA A 620 -1.11 7.98 10.71
C ALA A 620 -0.48 7.31 11.94
N PHE A 621 0.83 7.05 11.94
CA PHE A 621 1.52 6.51 13.11
C PHE A 621 1.41 7.45 14.32
N PHE A 622 1.61 8.75 14.16
CA PHE A 622 1.38 9.71 15.25
C PHE A 622 -0.07 9.65 15.75
N ALA A 623 -1.04 9.58 14.85
CA ALA A 623 -2.44 9.48 15.28
C ALA A 623 -2.74 8.17 16.02
N ALA A 624 -2.10 7.05 15.67
CA ALA A 624 -2.31 5.75 16.30
C ALA A 624 -1.79 5.68 17.73
N ILE A 625 -0.68 6.37 18.05
CA ILE A 625 -0.09 6.38 19.39
C ILE A 625 -0.70 7.44 20.33
N ASP A 626 -1.82 8.07 19.95
CA ASP A 626 -2.47 9.07 20.79
C ASP A 626 -2.93 8.48 22.14
N ARG A 627 -2.61 9.18 23.23
CA ARG A 627 -2.88 8.73 24.61
C ARG A 627 -4.33 8.36 24.88
N ARG A 628 -5.31 8.95 24.17
CA ARG A 628 -6.74 8.66 24.34
C ARG A 628 -7.10 7.19 24.10
N TYR A 629 -6.32 6.46 23.29
CA TYR A 629 -6.54 5.04 23.05
C TYR A 629 -6.03 4.17 24.21
N PHE A 630 -5.13 4.73 25.04
CA PHE A 630 -4.47 4.04 26.14
C PHE A 630 -4.98 4.50 27.52
N VAL A 631 -5.95 5.42 27.62
CA VAL A 631 -6.59 5.83 28.88
C VAL A 631 -7.85 4.99 29.12
N ARG A 632 -8.05 4.50 30.36
CA ARG A 632 -9.30 3.82 30.76
C ARG A 632 -10.50 4.75 30.48
N ALA A 633 -11.55 4.22 29.87
CA ALA A 633 -12.84 4.91 29.91
C ALA A 633 -13.19 5.13 31.39
N LYS A 634 -13.44 6.37 31.78
CA LYS A 634 -14.08 6.63 33.10
C LYS A 634 -15.44 5.97 33.01
N SER A 635 -15.64 4.95 33.87
CA SER A 635 -16.92 4.27 34.08
C SER A 635 -17.98 5.28 34.50
#